data_a9bba3345f46ec383fa984f308453c4b
#
_entry.id   a9bba3345f46ec383fa984f308453c4b
#
_cell.length_a   1.000
_cell.length_b   1.000
_cell.length_c   1.000
_cell.angle_alpha   90.00
_cell.angle_beta   90.00
_cell.angle_gamma   90.00
#
_symmetry.space_group_name_H-M   'P 1'
#
loop_
_entity.id
_entity.type
_entity.pdbx_description
1 polymer ?
#
loop_
_entity_poly.entity_id
_entity_poly.type
_entity_poly.pdbx_seq_one_letter_code
_entity_poly.pdbx_strand_id
1 'polypeptide(L)'
;MTSMPPHPDATTDAAPGTTPTLVLIGHGMVGQRFLEELADRGVTERTRVVVLCEEPRPAYDRVQLTSYFAGRTPDDLSLADPEFLARHGIELHLGDPATAVDRTTRTVTARSGLTVRYDTLVLATGSYPFVPPVPGKDSAGCFVYRTIDDLLAIEEYAKNARTGVVVGGGLLGLEAAGALKGLGLQTHVVEFAPRLMALQVDEGGGRALRRTIEEMGLEVHTGVGGKEIVADDSGAVAAMGLSDDSRIETDLVVFSAGVRPRDQLARDCGLPVGERGGIVVDEQCRTEDPAVYAIGECALASDGRVYGLVAPGYDMARVTAGDIAARLGDDTGQPDGFTGADLSTKLKLLGVDVASFGDAHGTTDGALDVVYADSRSGVYKKLVIGSGGELLGGVLVGDAESYGMLRPLTGTVPPLAPEQLVLPAGAEGGGGLGPSALPDDAVLCNCHNVTKGTVRAAVTEHSCTTLPEVKKCTKAGTGCGSCVKSLTAVMNDELAASGAVVGTGLCGCFPHTRAELYEIVRTLRLTSFAELLDSHGCPEARNGDGCEICKPTVGSIIASLAPSVGAGGYVLDGEQAALQDTNDHFLANLQRNGSYSIVPRIPGGEITPEKLIVIGEVARDFGLYTKITGGQRIDLFGARVDQLPEVWARLVDAGFESGHAYGKALRTVKSCVGQTWCRYGVQDSVRMAIELELRYRGLRSPHKLKSAVSGCARECAEARGKDFGVIATSNGWNLYVGGNGGADPRHADLLAQDLSDAELIRLIDRFLMFYIRTADRLERTSAWLERIEGGLDHVRDVVVHDSLGLCDELEALMAAHVTHYRDEWAETLADPERLARFVSFVNAPDVPDPSVRFVPERDQVKPDLTLLAGPTLPVRTLEGTSV
;
A
#
# COMPACT_ATOMS: atom_id res chain seq x y z
N MET A 1 -0.04 33.36 -34.55
CA MET A 1 0.41 32.08 -35.12
C MET A 1 1.39 32.38 -36.26
N THR A 2 2.64 32.44 -35.98
CA THR A 2 3.71 32.55 -36.96
C THR A 2 4.62 31.35 -36.76
N SER A 3 4.59 30.44 -37.73
CA SER A 3 5.44 29.26 -37.78
C SER A 3 6.90 29.70 -37.91
N MET A 4 7.76 29.25 -36.99
CA MET A 4 9.19 29.36 -37.12
C MET A 4 9.68 28.44 -38.29
N PRO A 5 10.66 28.87 -39.05
CA PRO A 5 11.29 28.02 -40.07
C PRO A 5 12.17 26.96 -39.45
N PRO A 6 12.39 25.79 -40.08
CA PRO A 6 13.27 24.75 -39.57
C PRO A 6 14.71 25.21 -39.49
N HIS A 7 15.36 24.97 -38.34
CA HIS A 7 16.77 25.25 -38.10
C HIS A 7 17.69 24.26 -38.84
N PRO A 8 18.83 24.71 -39.34
CA PRO A 8 19.82 23.82 -39.95
C PRO A 8 20.56 23.01 -38.86
N ASP A 9 20.86 21.75 -39.17
CA ASP A 9 21.61 20.84 -38.39
C ASP A 9 22.96 21.44 -37.89
N ALA A 10 23.06 21.61 -36.57
CA ALA A 10 24.30 21.98 -35.92
C ALA A 10 25.10 20.72 -35.61
N THR A 11 26.05 20.37 -36.40
CA THR A 11 27.08 19.39 -36.12
C THR A 11 27.89 19.82 -34.90
N THR A 12 28.02 18.95 -33.92
CA THR A 12 28.77 19.14 -32.69
C THR A 12 30.26 19.37 -32.98
N ASP A 13 30.78 20.58 -32.70
CA ASP A 13 32.21 20.86 -32.61
C ASP A 13 32.78 20.36 -31.27
N ALA A 14 32.86 19.03 -31.09
CA ALA A 14 33.63 18.41 -30.02
C ALA A 14 35.02 18.10 -30.51
N ALA A 15 36.06 18.50 -29.78
CA ALA A 15 37.42 18.11 -30.06
C ALA A 15 37.52 16.57 -30.01
N PRO A 16 38.15 15.91 -30.99
CA PRO A 16 38.20 14.46 -31.07
C PRO A 16 38.98 13.88 -29.88
N GLY A 17 38.30 13.15 -28.98
CA GLY A 17 38.90 12.39 -27.90
C GLY A 17 38.42 12.69 -26.45
N THR A 18 37.50 13.64 -26.25
CA THR A 18 36.94 13.89 -24.91
C THR A 18 35.51 13.37 -24.79
N THR A 19 35.18 12.58 -23.75
CA THR A 19 33.84 12.14 -23.42
C THR A 19 32.91 13.34 -23.22
N PRO A 20 31.78 13.46 -23.93
CA PRO A 20 30.83 14.55 -23.76
C PRO A 20 30.34 14.63 -22.32
N THR A 21 30.10 15.83 -21.81
CA THR A 21 29.60 16.05 -20.45
C THR A 21 28.14 16.51 -20.50
N LEU A 22 27.27 15.78 -19.83
CA LEU A 22 25.88 16.12 -19.56
C LEU A 22 25.75 16.62 -18.11
N VAL A 23 25.20 17.83 -17.95
CA VAL A 23 24.89 18.39 -16.64
C VAL A 23 23.38 18.41 -16.44
N LEU A 24 22.92 17.83 -15.34
CA LEU A 24 21.53 17.88 -14.88
C LEU A 24 21.42 18.81 -13.67
N ILE A 25 20.58 19.84 -13.74
CA ILE A 25 20.29 20.73 -12.61
C ILE A 25 18.93 20.36 -12.03
N GLY A 26 18.94 19.81 -10.83
CA GLY A 26 17.77 19.33 -10.09
C GLY A 26 17.67 17.80 -10.06
N HIS A 27 17.63 17.25 -8.84
CA HIS A 27 17.50 15.82 -8.60
C HIS A 27 16.21 15.55 -7.82
N GLY A 28 15.06 15.91 -8.44
CA GLY A 28 13.72 15.52 -7.98
C GLY A 28 13.23 14.27 -8.74
N MET A 29 11.92 13.97 -8.63
CA MET A 29 11.29 12.82 -9.28
C MET A 29 11.56 12.77 -10.79
N VAL A 30 11.42 13.90 -11.48
CA VAL A 30 11.64 14.00 -12.94
C VAL A 30 13.12 13.86 -13.29
N GLY A 31 14.02 14.45 -12.48
CA GLY A 31 15.47 14.31 -12.65
C GLY A 31 15.92 12.86 -12.47
N GLN A 32 15.43 12.15 -11.47
CA GLN A 32 15.72 10.73 -11.27
C GLN A 32 15.23 9.89 -12.46
N ARG A 33 13.98 10.11 -12.89
CA ARG A 33 13.42 9.42 -14.07
C ARG A 33 14.24 9.66 -15.33
N PHE A 34 14.70 10.88 -15.53
CA PHE A 34 15.58 11.22 -16.66
C PHE A 34 16.92 10.44 -16.61
N LEU A 35 17.54 10.29 -15.44
CA LEU A 35 18.75 9.49 -15.30
C LEU A 35 18.52 8.00 -15.61
N GLU A 36 17.37 7.45 -15.22
CA GLU A 36 16.96 6.10 -15.55
C GLU A 36 16.79 5.90 -17.06
N GLU A 37 16.12 6.84 -17.73
CA GLU A 37 15.95 6.83 -19.19
C GLU A 37 17.28 6.95 -19.95
N LEU A 38 18.24 7.74 -19.45
CA LEU A 38 19.60 7.81 -20.01
C LEU A 38 20.34 6.47 -19.86
N ALA A 39 20.21 5.84 -18.69
CA ALA A 39 20.85 4.55 -18.42
C ALA A 39 20.27 3.44 -19.28
N ASP A 40 18.93 3.35 -19.37
CA ASP A 40 18.20 2.37 -20.19
C ASP A 40 18.60 2.47 -21.69
N ARG A 41 19.05 3.66 -22.15
CA ARG A 41 19.52 3.92 -23.53
C ARG A 41 21.03 3.86 -23.69
N GLY A 42 21.78 3.46 -22.65
CA GLY A 42 23.24 3.39 -22.68
C GLY A 42 23.94 4.75 -22.87
N VAL A 43 23.26 5.86 -22.61
CA VAL A 43 23.83 7.21 -22.73
C VAL A 43 24.88 7.45 -21.65
N THR A 44 24.66 6.93 -20.44
CA THR A 44 25.59 7.05 -19.29
C THR A 44 26.95 6.38 -19.54
N GLU A 45 27.02 5.40 -20.45
CA GLU A 45 28.28 4.75 -20.84
C GLU A 45 29.10 5.59 -21.82
N ARG A 46 28.46 6.55 -22.49
CA ARG A 46 29.04 7.40 -23.57
C ARG A 46 29.23 8.85 -23.16
N THR A 47 28.70 9.24 -22.00
CA THR A 47 28.75 10.60 -21.50
C THR A 47 29.12 10.62 -20.02
N ARG A 48 29.87 11.64 -19.61
CA ARG A 48 30.04 11.97 -18.19
C ARG A 48 28.77 12.68 -17.70
N VAL A 49 28.10 12.15 -16.69
CA VAL A 49 26.86 12.73 -16.15
C VAL A 49 27.14 13.37 -14.79
N VAL A 50 26.89 14.67 -14.67
CA VAL A 50 27.05 15.45 -13.43
C VAL A 50 25.70 16.02 -13.03
N VAL A 51 25.29 15.80 -11.77
CA VAL A 51 23.99 16.22 -11.22
C VAL A 51 24.21 17.22 -10.09
N LEU A 52 23.61 18.40 -10.19
CA LEU A 52 23.63 19.42 -9.13
C LEU A 52 22.26 19.47 -8.46
N CYS A 53 22.22 19.25 -7.15
CA CYS A 53 20.99 19.20 -6.37
C CYS A 53 21.02 20.22 -5.22
N GLU A 54 19.93 21.01 -5.09
CA GLU A 54 19.80 21.98 -3.99
C GLU A 54 19.55 21.30 -2.65
N GLU A 55 18.73 20.24 -2.65
CA GLU A 55 18.37 19.53 -1.42
C GLU A 55 19.55 18.67 -0.91
N PRO A 56 19.68 18.49 0.43
CA PRO A 56 20.77 17.73 1.03
C PRO A 56 20.57 16.21 0.91
N ARG A 57 19.51 15.78 0.21
CA ARG A 57 19.16 14.37 0.02
C ARG A 57 18.85 14.07 -1.44
N PRO A 58 19.02 12.79 -1.87
CA PRO A 58 18.68 12.37 -3.23
C PRO A 58 17.17 12.42 -3.49
N ALA A 59 16.78 12.13 -4.74
CA ALA A 59 15.39 12.12 -5.17
C ALA A 59 14.50 11.23 -4.28
N TYR A 60 13.35 11.72 -3.94
CA TYR A 60 12.32 11.01 -3.15
C TYR A 60 10.92 11.26 -3.71
N ASP A 61 9.98 10.38 -3.35
CA ASP A 61 8.59 10.41 -3.80
C ASP A 61 7.81 11.54 -3.11
N ARG A 62 7.66 12.68 -3.82
CA ARG A 62 6.92 13.84 -3.32
C ARG A 62 5.40 13.62 -3.35
N VAL A 63 4.92 12.69 -4.14
CA VAL A 63 3.49 12.35 -4.18
C VAL A 63 3.07 11.64 -2.89
N GLN A 64 4.03 10.96 -2.24
CA GLN A 64 3.79 10.27 -0.98
C GLN A 64 4.25 11.02 0.27
N LEU A 65 4.55 12.33 0.18
CA LEU A 65 5.03 13.13 1.32
C LEU A 65 4.12 12.99 2.57
N THR A 66 2.81 13.00 2.39
CA THR A 66 1.84 12.85 3.49
C THR A 66 2.02 11.55 4.28
N SER A 67 2.57 10.50 3.67
CA SER A 67 2.83 9.23 4.33
C SER A 67 3.92 9.30 5.41
N TYR A 68 4.73 10.36 5.41
CA TYR A 68 5.66 10.67 6.50
C TYR A 68 4.92 10.79 7.84
N PHE A 69 3.81 11.51 7.89
CA PHE A 69 2.98 11.64 9.10
C PHE A 69 2.23 10.35 9.48
N ALA A 70 2.21 9.35 8.58
CA ALA A 70 1.74 8.00 8.84
C ALA A 70 2.86 7.04 9.31
N GLY A 71 4.08 7.57 9.59
CA GLY A 71 5.20 6.84 10.16
C GLY A 71 6.23 6.33 9.16
N ARG A 72 6.18 6.73 7.88
CA ARG A 72 7.27 6.49 6.94
C ARG A 72 8.45 7.40 7.24
N THR A 73 9.65 6.87 7.07
CA THR A 73 10.90 7.65 7.19
C THR A 73 11.25 8.33 5.86
N PRO A 74 12.12 9.35 5.86
CA PRO A 74 12.67 9.91 4.63
C PRO A 74 13.31 8.87 3.69
N ASP A 75 13.93 7.83 4.26
CA ASP A 75 14.56 6.75 3.49
C ASP A 75 13.52 5.84 2.82
N ASP A 76 12.35 5.63 3.44
CA ASP A 76 11.24 4.88 2.83
C ASP A 76 10.63 5.61 1.61
N LEU A 77 10.86 6.89 1.48
CA LEU A 77 10.41 7.72 0.37
C LEU A 77 11.47 7.84 -0.74
N SER A 78 12.70 7.37 -0.53
CA SER A 78 13.78 7.50 -1.50
C SER A 78 13.43 6.81 -2.82
N LEU A 79 13.67 7.50 -3.93
CA LEU A 79 13.59 6.97 -5.29
C LEU A 79 14.97 6.65 -5.87
N ALA A 80 16.03 7.19 -5.26
CA ALA A 80 17.39 7.00 -5.73
C ALA A 80 18.00 5.76 -5.10
N ASP A 81 18.52 4.88 -5.95
CA ASP A 81 19.34 3.75 -5.56
C ASP A 81 20.82 4.13 -5.65
N PRO A 82 21.56 4.14 -4.53
CA PRO A 82 22.98 4.46 -4.53
C PRO A 82 23.80 3.50 -5.43
N GLU A 83 23.40 2.23 -5.53
CA GLU A 83 24.05 1.25 -6.41
C GLU A 83 23.81 1.59 -7.88
N PHE A 84 22.63 2.10 -8.24
CA PHE A 84 22.32 2.58 -9.58
C PHE A 84 23.23 3.74 -9.97
N LEU A 85 23.33 4.76 -9.13
CA LEU A 85 24.18 5.94 -9.38
C LEU A 85 25.66 5.53 -9.56
N ALA A 86 26.16 4.67 -8.69
CA ALA A 86 27.54 4.16 -8.77
C ALA A 86 27.79 3.30 -10.03
N ARG A 87 26.86 2.42 -10.37
CA ARG A 87 26.95 1.53 -11.55
C ARG A 87 27.04 2.32 -12.86
N HIS A 88 26.30 3.42 -12.96
CA HIS A 88 26.24 4.28 -14.15
C HIS A 88 27.22 5.46 -14.09
N GLY A 89 28.10 5.53 -13.10
CA GLY A 89 29.13 6.58 -13.00
C GLY A 89 28.56 8.00 -12.87
N ILE A 90 27.37 8.16 -12.27
CA ILE A 90 26.68 9.45 -12.13
C ILE A 90 27.27 10.21 -10.94
N GLU A 91 27.82 11.40 -11.21
CA GLU A 91 28.36 12.30 -10.19
C GLU A 91 27.25 13.16 -9.59
N LEU A 92 26.77 12.83 -8.38
CA LEU A 92 25.68 13.55 -7.70
C LEU A 92 26.24 14.46 -6.60
N HIS A 93 25.99 15.78 -6.71
CA HIS A 93 26.34 16.81 -5.73
C HIS A 93 25.07 17.25 -4.97
N LEU A 94 24.91 16.78 -3.74
CA LEU A 94 23.79 17.12 -2.86
C LEU A 94 24.08 18.39 -2.06
N GLY A 95 23.06 19.22 -1.83
CA GLY A 95 23.16 20.48 -1.09
C GLY A 95 23.98 21.56 -1.82
N ASP A 96 24.28 21.34 -3.10
CA ASP A 96 25.10 22.26 -3.91
C ASP A 96 24.35 22.74 -5.17
N PRO A 97 23.39 23.68 -5.02
CA PRO A 97 22.60 24.19 -6.12
C PRO A 97 23.45 24.93 -7.15
N ALA A 98 23.06 24.78 -8.43
CA ALA A 98 23.57 25.67 -9.46
C ALA A 98 23.13 27.11 -9.19
N THR A 99 24.08 28.07 -9.31
CA THR A 99 23.87 29.51 -9.07
C THR A 99 23.98 30.34 -10.34
N ALA A 100 24.65 29.84 -11.35
CA ALA A 100 24.82 30.54 -12.65
C ALA A 100 25.03 29.55 -13.78
N VAL A 101 24.51 29.92 -14.96
CA VAL A 101 24.74 29.25 -16.24
C VAL A 101 25.32 30.26 -17.21
N ASP A 102 26.51 30.01 -17.77
CA ASP A 102 27.08 30.77 -18.87
C ASP A 102 26.97 29.98 -20.17
N ARG A 103 26.05 30.41 -21.04
CA ARG A 103 25.77 29.77 -22.34
C ARG A 103 26.91 29.96 -23.33
N THR A 104 27.72 31.04 -23.19
CA THR A 104 28.82 31.35 -24.11
C THR A 104 30.01 30.42 -23.89
N THR A 105 30.38 30.21 -22.62
CA THR A 105 31.45 29.29 -22.23
C THR A 105 30.97 27.87 -21.99
N ARG A 106 29.66 27.67 -22.04
CA ARG A 106 28.96 26.40 -21.71
C ARG A 106 29.40 25.87 -20.34
N THR A 107 29.28 26.68 -19.29
CA THR A 107 29.61 26.29 -17.93
C THR A 107 28.47 26.54 -16.98
N VAL A 108 28.35 25.65 -15.99
CA VAL A 108 27.46 25.79 -14.83
C VAL A 108 28.31 25.99 -13.58
N THR A 109 27.96 26.97 -12.77
CA THR A 109 28.62 27.23 -11.49
C THR A 109 27.68 26.89 -10.34
N ALA A 110 28.15 26.07 -9.39
CA ALA A 110 27.42 25.71 -8.18
C ALA A 110 27.77 26.64 -7.01
N ARG A 111 26.98 26.59 -5.93
CA ARG A 111 27.19 27.40 -4.71
C ARG A 111 28.56 27.17 -4.05
N SER A 112 29.09 25.97 -4.10
CA SER A 112 30.43 25.64 -3.59
C SER A 112 31.58 26.29 -4.34
N GLY A 113 31.29 26.87 -5.53
CA GLY A 113 32.31 27.36 -6.49
C GLY A 113 32.72 26.29 -7.51
N LEU A 114 32.18 25.09 -7.45
CA LEU A 114 32.37 24.07 -8.49
C LEU A 114 31.87 24.62 -9.83
N THR A 115 32.73 24.58 -10.85
CA THR A 115 32.36 24.96 -12.21
C THR A 115 32.52 23.77 -13.14
N VAL A 116 31.41 23.38 -13.81
CA VAL A 116 31.38 22.24 -14.71
C VAL A 116 31.06 22.71 -16.13
N ARG A 117 31.91 22.34 -17.09
CA ARG A 117 31.62 22.55 -18.53
C ARG A 117 30.62 21.50 -19.00
N TYR A 118 29.64 21.89 -19.81
CA TYR A 118 28.66 20.99 -20.39
C TYR A 118 28.69 21.01 -21.92
N ASP A 119 28.42 19.87 -22.51
CA ASP A 119 28.04 19.73 -23.93
C ASP A 119 26.52 19.67 -24.07
N THR A 120 25.86 19.14 -23.05
CA THR A 120 24.40 19.12 -22.90
C THR A 120 24.03 19.54 -21.48
N LEU A 121 23.05 20.45 -21.35
CA LEU A 121 22.50 20.91 -20.08
C LEU A 121 21.01 20.58 -20.00
N VAL A 122 20.56 19.99 -18.91
CA VAL A 122 19.15 19.72 -18.63
C VAL A 122 18.72 20.43 -17.35
N LEU A 123 17.73 21.31 -17.48
CA LEU A 123 17.12 22.03 -16.37
C LEU A 123 15.89 21.24 -15.89
N ALA A 124 16.00 20.59 -14.72
CA ALA A 124 14.93 19.88 -14.03
C ALA A 124 14.67 20.50 -12.65
N THR A 125 14.70 21.84 -12.59
CA THR A 125 14.66 22.64 -11.36
C THR A 125 13.32 22.59 -10.63
N GLY A 126 12.27 22.11 -11.28
CA GLY A 126 10.94 21.94 -10.70
C GLY A 126 10.24 23.27 -10.39
N SER A 127 9.56 23.32 -9.25
CA SER A 127 8.78 24.48 -8.82
C SER A 127 9.02 24.79 -7.34
N TYR A 128 8.59 25.97 -6.92
CA TYR A 128 8.54 26.39 -5.52
C TYR A 128 7.10 26.74 -5.10
N PRO A 129 6.74 26.60 -3.80
CA PRO A 129 5.40 26.94 -3.32
C PRO A 129 5.11 28.41 -3.54
N PHE A 130 3.91 28.72 -4.00
CA PHE A 130 3.44 30.09 -4.06
C PHE A 130 2.89 30.49 -2.69
N VAL A 131 3.51 31.49 -2.07
CA VAL A 131 3.02 32.15 -0.86
C VAL A 131 2.35 33.46 -1.26
N PRO A 132 1.04 33.61 -1.02
CA PRO A 132 0.34 34.86 -1.29
C PRO A 132 1.01 36.04 -0.57
N PRO A 133 1.00 37.25 -1.12
CA PRO A 133 1.61 38.44 -0.52
C PRO A 133 0.74 39.00 0.64
N VAL A 134 0.53 38.18 1.66
CA VAL A 134 -0.27 38.52 2.84
C VAL A 134 0.65 39.15 3.90
N PRO A 135 0.32 40.31 4.48
CA PRO A 135 1.05 40.86 5.60
C PRO A 135 1.21 39.84 6.75
N GLY A 136 2.39 39.75 7.34
CA GLY A 136 2.68 38.79 8.40
C GLY A 136 3.04 37.35 7.94
N LYS A 137 3.09 37.08 6.64
CA LYS A 137 3.41 35.74 6.08
C LYS A 137 4.77 35.15 6.49
N ASP A 138 5.66 36.01 6.98
CA ASP A 138 7.01 35.61 7.40
C ASP A 138 7.12 35.45 8.93
N SER A 139 5.99 35.50 9.67
CA SER A 139 5.95 35.30 11.12
C SER A 139 6.33 33.87 11.50
N ALA A 140 6.87 33.68 12.72
CA ALA A 140 7.15 32.35 13.25
C ALA A 140 5.86 31.55 13.35
N GLY A 141 5.84 30.33 12.80
CA GLY A 141 4.64 29.50 12.67
C GLY A 141 4.00 29.52 11.28
N CYS A 142 4.59 30.27 10.32
CA CYS A 142 4.23 30.18 8.90
C CYS A 142 5.13 29.20 8.17
N PHE A 143 4.54 28.26 7.44
CA PHE A 143 5.24 27.18 6.72
C PHE A 143 4.72 27.03 5.30
N VAL A 144 5.48 26.29 4.50
CA VAL A 144 5.05 25.75 3.22
C VAL A 144 5.03 24.21 3.30
N TYR A 145 4.40 23.54 2.35
CA TYR A 145 4.29 22.08 2.30
C TYR A 145 4.83 21.57 0.97
N ARG A 146 6.13 21.26 0.90
CA ARG A 146 6.79 20.91 -0.37
C ARG A 146 7.93 19.90 -0.24
N THR A 147 8.72 19.99 0.83
CA THR A 147 9.92 19.19 1.04
C THR A 147 9.85 18.42 2.35
N ILE A 148 10.70 17.41 2.51
CA ILE A 148 10.82 16.68 3.78
C ILE A 148 11.22 17.65 4.91
N ASP A 149 12.07 18.65 4.63
CA ASP A 149 12.48 19.62 5.63
C ASP A 149 11.31 20.51 6.10
N ASP A 150 10.39 20.85 5.19
CA ASP A 150 9.14 21.52 5.58
C ASP A 150 8.31 20.65 6.53
N LEU A 151 8.19 19.34 6.25
CA LEU A 151 7.44 18.42 7.10
C LEU A 151 8.04 18.30 8.50
N LEU A 152 9.37 18.18 8.58
CA LEU A 152 10.10 18.15 9.85
C LEU A 152 9.88 19.42 10.66
N ALA A 153 9.92 20.59 10.01
CA ALA A 153 9.68 21.87 10.66
C ALA A 153 8.23 22.02 11.16
N ILE A 154 7.24 21.58 10.35
CA ILE A 154 5.83 21.57 10.73
C ILE A 154 5.62 20.64 11.93
N GLU A 155 6.14 19.41 11.88
CA GLU A 155 5.98 18.42 12.94
C GLU A 155 6.56 18.93 14.28
N GLU A 156 7.75 19.52 14.25
CA GLU A 156 8.36 20.06 15.46
C GLU A 156 7.58 21.21 16.06
N TYR A 157 7.13 22.15 15.21
CA TYR A 157 6.36 23.32 15.66
C TYR A 157 4.96 22.93 16.18
N ALA A 158 4.32 21.96 15.53
CA ALA A 158 3.00 21.46 15.88
C ALA A 158 2.91 20.87 17.29
N LYS A 159 4.02 20.44 17.89
CA LYS A 159 4.05 19.91 19.27
C LYS A 159 3.55 20.92 20.31
N ASN A 160 3.65 22.21 20.01
CA ASN A 160 3.21 23.29 20.90
C ASN A 160 2.01 24.07 20.37
N ALA A 161 1.47 23.69 19.21
CA ALA A 161 0.31 24.31 18.58
C ALA A 161 -0.99 23.57 18.92
N ARG A 162 -2.12 24.25 18.87
CA ARG A 162 -3.47 23.70 19.08
C ARG A 162 -4.32 23.82 17.83
N THR A 163 -4.15 24.91 17.09
CA THR A 163 -4.92 25.24 15.92
C THR A 163 -4.01 25.50 14.74
N GLY A 164 -4.35 24.95 13.58
CA GLY A 164 -3.63 25.15 12.34
C GLY A 164 -4.54 25.57 11.19
N VAL A 165 -4.07 26.51 10.37
CA VAL A 165 -4.75 26.95 9.15
C VAL A 165 -3.95 26.53 7.94
N VAL A 166 -4.61 25.90 6.96
CA VAL A 166 -4.04 25.64 5.64
C VAL A 166 -4.63 26.62 4.63
N VAL A 167 -3.79 27.36 3.96
CA VAL A 167 -4.16 28.31 2.89
C VAL A 167 -4.03 27.62 1.54
N GLY A 168 -5.16 27.25 0.95
CA GLY A 168 -5.30 26.51 -0.29
C GLY A 168 -6.08 25.22 -0.11
N GLY A 169 -7.21 25.08 -0.80
CA GLY A 169 -8.10 23.90 -0.78
C GLY A 169 -7.91 23.00 -2.01
N GLY A 170 -6.74 23.03 -2.64
CA GLY A 170 -6.34 22.10 -3.68
C GLY A 170 -5.78 20.80 -3.09
N LEU A 171 -5.25 19.91 -3.96
CA LEU A 171 -4.73 18.59 -3.57
C LEU A 171 -3.75 18.64 -2.39
N LEU A 172 -2.62 19.35 -2.55
CA LEU A 172 -1.59 19.43 -1.52
C LEU A 172 -2.08 20.15 -0.24
N GLY A 173 -3.03 21.08 -0.38
CA GLY A 173 -3.61 21.77 0.77
C GLY A 173 -4.46 20.83 1.62
N LEU A 174 -5.29 20.00 0.99
CA LEU A 174 -6.08 19.00 1.72
C LEU A 174 -5.21 17.89 2.33
N GLU A 175 -4.11 17.52 1.69
CA GLU A 175 -3.10 16.61 2.27
C GLU A 175 -2.42 17.25 3.50
N ALA A 176 -2.01 18.51 3.39
CA ALA A 176 -1.45 19.25 4.53
C ALA A 176 -2.46 19.39 5.68
N ALA A 177 -3.74 19.65 5.39
CA ALA A 177 -4.79 19.70 6.39
C ALA A 177 -4.99 18.35 7.09
N GLY A 178 -4.92 17.26 6.34
CA GLY A 178 -4.93 15.90 6.88
C GLY A 178 -3.76 15.64 7.81
N ALA A 179 -2.57 16.10 7.43
CA ALA A 179 -1.36 15.98 8.24
C ALA A 179 -1.49 16.75 9.57
N LEU A 180 -1.94 18.01 9.53
CA LEU A 180 -2.15 18.83 10.75
C LEU A 180 -3.18 18.19 11.69
N LYS A 181 -4.29 17.70 11.14
CA LYS A 181 -5.28 16.95 11.91
C LYS A 181 -4.69 15.68 12.52
N GLY A 182 -3.88 14.91 11.76
CA GLY A 182 -3.17 13.73 12.25
C GLY A 182 -2.22 14.04 13.41
N LEU A 183 -1.64 15.24 13.43
CA LEU A 183 -0.83 15.76 14.53
C LEU A 183 -1.67 16.26 15.74
N GLY A 184 -3.01 16.22 15.64
CA GLY A 184 -3.92 16.55 16.73
C GLY A 184 -4.37 18.01 16.78
N LEU A 185 -4.13 18.83 15.75
CA LEU A 185 -4.54 20.21 15.68
C LEU A 185 -6.01 20.34 15.24
N GLN A 186 -6.73 21.32 15.82
CA GLN A 186 -7.95 21.85 15.20
C GLN A 186 -7.56 22.50 13.88
N THR A 187 -8.08 21.97 12.76
CA THR A 187 -7.57 22.33 11.44
C THR A 187 -8.62 23.05 10.60
N HIS A 188 -8.24 24.20 10.07
CA HIS A 188 -9.03 25.03 9.16
C HIS A 188 -8.41 25.00 7.76
N VAL A 189 -9.24 24.95 6.72
CA VAL A 189 -8.83 25.09 5.32
C VAL A 189 -9.43 26.36 4.76
N VAL A 190 -8.60 27.28 4.28
CA VAL A 190 -9.01 28.56 3.66
C VAL A 190 -8.75 28.49 2.17
N GLU A 191 -9.82 28.54 1.36
CA GLU A 191 -9.76 28.45 -0.10
C GLU A 191 -10.38 29.69 -0.74
N PHE A 192 -9.59 30.36 -1.59
CA PHE A 192 -10.04 31.56 -2.32
C PHE A 192 -11.11 31.24 -3.37
N ALA A 193 -11.02 30.07 -4.02
CA ALA A 193 -12.03 29.63 -4.95
C ALA A 193 -13.37 29.32 -4.22
N PRO A 194 -14.50 29.33 -4.94
CA PRO A 194 -15.80 29.07 -4.32
C PRO A 194 -16.01 27.63 -3.83
N ARG A 195 -15.07 26.71 -4.14
CA ARG A 195 -15.09 25.30 -3.73
C ARG A 195 -13.70 24.71 -3.62
N LEU A 196 -13.60 23.62 -2.88
CA LEU A 196 -12.38 22.80 -2.81
C LEU A 196 -12.09 22.18 -4.18
N MET A 197 -10.80 21.99 -4.49
CA MET A 197 -10.32 21.36 -5.71
C MET A 197 -10.99 21.92 -7.00
N ALA A 198 -11.17 23.23 -7.07
CA ALA A 198 -11.94 23.90 -8.13
C ALA A 198 -11.49 23.61 -9.56
N LEU A 199 -10.24 23.17 -9.77
CA LEU A 199 -9.70 22.75 -11.07
C LEU A 199 -10.13 21.32 -11.44
N GLN A 200 -10.32 20.43 -10.45
CA GLN A 200 -10.60 19.01 -10.68
C GLN A 200 -12.09 18.67 -10.60
N VAL A 201 -12.84 19.36 -9.73
CA VAL A 201 -14.25 19.02 -9.52
C VAL A 201 -15.18 20.20 -9.85
N ASP A 202 -16.36 19.89 -10.30
CA ASP A 202 -17.42 20.85 -10.52
C ASP A 202 -18.13 21.26 -9.21
N GLU A 203 -19.20 22.04 -9.30
CA GLU A 203 -19.92 22.52 -8.13
C GLU A 203 -20.54 21.37 -7.30
N GLY A 204 -21.08 20.35 -7.96
CA GLY A 204 -21.69 19.19 -7.30
C GLY A 204 -20.64 18.35 -6.56
N GLY A 205 -19.54 18.04 -7.23
CA GLY A 205 -18.40 17.34 -6.63
C GLY A 205 -17.75 18.14 -5.48
N GLY A 206 -17.61 19.46 -5.65
CA GLY A 206 -17.08 20.35 -4.61
C GLY A 206 -17.95 20.37 -3.35
N ARG A 207 -19.28 20.38 -3.47
CA ARG A 207 -20.20 20.27 -2.34
C ARG A 207 -20.11 18.92 -1.63
N ALA A 208 -20.06 17.83 -2.38
CA ALA A 208 -19.90 16.48 -1.82
C ALA A 208 -18.56 16.35 -1.07
N LEU A 209 -17.47 16.81 -1.68
CA LEU A 209 -16.14 16.80 -1.08
C LEU A 209 -16.10 17.63 0.21
N ARG A 210 -16.58 18.89 0.17
CA ARG A 210 -16.63 19.79 1.33
C ARG A 210 -17.35 19.12 2.50
N ARG A 211 -18.54 18.59 2.26
CA ARG A 211 -19.33 17.93 3.30
C ARG A 211 -18.56 16.78 3.95
N THR A 212 -17.95 15.92 3.14
CA THR A 212 -17.18 14.79 3.67
C THR A 212 -15.97 15.24 4.47
N ILE A 213 -15.27 16.30 4.04
CA ILE A 213 -14.13 16.87 4.76
C ILE A 213 -14.58 17.50 6.10
N GLU A 214 -15.73 18.20 6.12
CA GLU A 214 -16.31 18.76 7.35
C GLU A 214 -16.79 17.66 8.31
N GLU A 215 -17.41 16.59 7.82
CA GLU A 215 -17.79 15.41 8.63
C GLU A 215 -16.57 14.69 9.25
N MET A 216 -15.40 14.84 8.66
CA MET A 216 -14.14 14.38 9.24
C MET A 216 -13.61 15.32 10.34
N GLY A 217 -14.26 16.47 10.60
CA GLY A 217 -13.90 17.41 11.66
C GLY A 217 -12.86 18.45 11.25
N LEU A 218 -12.72 18.77 9.95
CA LEU A 218 -12.00 19.94 9.48
C LEU A 218 -12.99 21.09 9.25
N GLU A 219 -12.56 22.32 9.48
CA GLU A 219 -13.36 23.51 9.20
C GLU A 219 -12.98 24.11 7.84
N VAL A 220 -13.95 24.26 6.94
CA VAL A 220 -13.71 24.65 5.54
C VAL A 220 -14.30 26.03 5.25
N HIS A 221 -13.43 26.97 4.84
CA HIS A 221 -13.76 28.34 4.46
C HIS A 221 -13.47 28.52 2.96
N THR A 222 -14.50 28.53 2.13
CA THR A 222 -14.38 28.70 0.66
C THR A 222 -14.89 30.06 0.22
N GLY A 223 -14.36 30.59 -0.89
CA GLY A 223 -14.69 31.91 -1.41
C GLY A 223 -14.05 33.05 -0.63
N VAL A 224 -13.10 32.74 0.24
CA VAL A 224 -12.38 33.71 1.10
C VAL A 224 -10.87 33.52 0.97
N GLY A 225 -10.13 34.61 1.03
CA GLY A 225 -8.65 34.60 1.03
C GLY A 225 -8.10 35.11 2.35
N GLY A 226 -6.83 34.80 2.60
CA GLY A 226 -6.09 35.44 3.70
C GLY A 226 -5.87 36.92 3.46
N LYS A 227 -6.23 37.76 4.42
CA LYS A 227 -6.05 39.21 4.40
C LYS A 227 -4.79 39.64 5.12
N GLU A 228 -4.54 39.07 6.30
CA GLU A 228 -3.37 39.33 7.13
C GLU A 228 -3.12 38.17 8.09
N ILE A 229 -1.88 38.05 8.54
CA ILE A 229 -1.48 37.18 9.65
C ILE A 229 -1.08 38.07 10.81
N VAL A 230 -1.75 37.88 11.93
CA VAL A 230 -1.48 38.64 13.16
C VAL A 230 -0.50 37.85 14.01
N ALA A 231 0.62 38.46 14.32
CA ALA A 231 1.61 37.91 15.24
C ALA A 231 1.34 38.42 16.69
N ASP A 232 1.74 37.61 17.66
CA ASP A 232 1.80 38.02 19.06
C ASP A 232 3.06 38.83 19.37
N ASP A 233 3.26 39.20 20.63
CA ASP A 233 4.38 40.00 21.10
C ASP A 233 5.74 39.28 20.91
N SER A 234 5.77 37.97 20.72
CA SER A 234 6.96 37.18 20.43
C SER A 234 7.28 37.09 18.93
N GLY A 235 6.39 37.54 18.07
CA GLY A 235 6.48 37.44 16.62
C GLY A 235 5.96 36.11 16.06
N ALA A 236 5.31 35.29 16.90
CA ALA A 236 4.67 34.05 16.47
C ALA A 236 3.24 34.30 15.99
N VAL A 237 2.75 33.44 15.08
CA VAL A 237 1.37 33.50 14.60
C VAL A 237 0.38 33.36 15.77
N ALA A 238 -0.60 34.25 15.84
CA ALA A 238 -1.67 34.25 16.82
C ALA A 238 -3.06 34.20 16.16
N ALA A 239 -3.18 34.72 14.94
CA ALA A 239 -4.43 34.64 14.20
C ALA A 239 -4.25 34.91 12.71
N MET A 240 -5.25 34.55 11.92
CA MET A 240 -5.37 34.88 10.50
C MET A 240 -6.67 35.66 10.25
N GLY A 241 -6.57 36.87 9.73
CA GLY A 241 -7.71 37.64 9.21
C GLY A 241 -8.06 37.21 7.79
N LEU A 242 -9.36 37.12 7.49
CA LEU A 242 -9.87 36.71 6.18
C LEU A 242 -10.43 37.89 5.39
N SER A 243 -10.63 37.72 4.08
CA SER A 243 -11.09 38.77 3.16
C SER A 243 -12.54 39.18 3.39
N ASP A 244 -13.32 38.41 4.14
CA ASP A 244 -14.69 38.73 4.56
C ASP A 244 -14.76 39.39 5.95
N ASP A 245 -13.60 39.86 6.46
CA ASP A 245 -13.41 40.44 7.77
C ASP A 245 -13.61 39.49 8.96
N SER A 246 -13.79 38.20 8.72
CA SER A 246 -13.73 37.18 9.77
C SER A 246 -12.28 36.90 10.19
N ARG A 247 -12.12 36.24 11.35
CA ARG A 247 -10.81 35.96 11.94
C ARG A 247 -10.76 34.54 12.50
N ILE A 248 -9.66 33.84 12.29
CA ILE A 248 -9.37 32.52 12.84
C ILE A 248 -8.18 32.64 13.80
N GLU A 249 -8.42 32.36 15.08
CA GLU A 249 -7.31 32.23 16.05
C GLU A 249 -6.55 30.97 15.71
N THR A 250 -5.22 31.07 15.51
CA THR A 250 -4.38 29.94 15.07
C THR A 250 -2.94 30.15 15.50
N ASP A 251 -2.26 29.03 15.81
CA ASP A 251 -0.86 29.00 16.19
C ASP A 251 0.06 28.72 15.00
N LEU A 252 -0.49 28.18 13.89
CA LEU A 252 0.27 27.70 12.77
C LEU A 252 -0.48 27.93 11.44
N VAL A 253 0.25 28.39 10.41
CA VAL A 253 -0.28 28.58 9.06
C VAL A 253 0.60 27.84 8.06
N VAL A 254 -0.02 27.01 7.21
CA VAL A 254 0.63 26.31 6.11
C VAL A 254 0.14 26.86 4.78
N PHE A 255 1.03 27.40 3.97
CA PHE A 255 0.72 27.85 2.62
C PHE A 255 0.82 26.74 1.61
N SER A 256 -0.28 26.43 0.95
CA SER A 256 -0.40 25.45 -0.14
C SER A 256 -1.27 25.99 -1.30
N ALA A 257 -1.07 27.27 -1.64
CA ALA A 257 -1.87 28.01 -2.61
C ALA A 257 -1.35 27.88 -4.06
N GLY A 258 -0.77 26.74 -4.40
CA GLY A 258 -0.20 26.44 -5.72
C GLY A 258 1.32 26.58 -5.78
N VAL A 259 1.87 26.41 -7.00
CA VAL A 259 3.31 26.40 -7.25
C VAL A 259 3.69 27.40 -8.34
N ARG A 260 4.96 27.77 -8.39
CA ARG A 260 5.56 28.57 -9.47
C ARG A 260 6.77 27.86 -10.04
N PRO A 261 6.99 27.87 -11.37
CA PRO A 261 8.19 27.31 -11.99
C PRO A 261 9.49 27.93 -11.40
N ARG A 262 10.49 27.10 -11.18
CA ARG A 262 11.85 27.55 -10.86
C ARG A 262 12.61 27.84 -12.14
N ASP A 263 12.39 29.00 -12.73
CA ASP A 263 12.96 29.43 -14.00
C ASP A 263 14.03 30.53 -13.88
N GLN A 264 14.48 30.84 -12.67
CA GLN A 264 15.40 31.92 -12.40
C GLN A 264 16.74 31.74 -13.14
N LEU A 265 17.33 30.55 -13.13
CA LEU A 265 18.58 30.29 -13.88
C LEU A 265 18.44 30.54 -15.37
N ALA A 266 17.28 30.19 -15.94
CA ALA A 266 16.97 30.44 -17.35
C ALA A 266 16.84 31.93 -17.63
N ARG A 267 16.15 32.71 -16.79
CA ARG A 267 16.05 34.18 -16.90
C ARG A 267 17.43 34.84 -16.82
N ASP A 268 18.23 34.42 -15.84
CA ASP A 268 19.54 35.03 -15.59
C ASP A 268 20.54 34.74 -16.72
N CYS A 269 20.43 33.61 -17.42
CA CYS A 269 21.26 33.28 -18.58
C CYS A 269 20.63 33.67 -19.93
N GLY A 270 19.49 34.38 -19.92
CA GLY A 270 18.84 34.93 -21.10
C GLY A 270 18.05 33.93 -21.94
N LEU A 271 17.62 32.81 -21.38
CA LEU A 271 16.68 31.91 -22.08
C LEU A 271 15.24 32.46 -22.01
N PRO A 272 14.42 32.24 -23.06
CA PRO A 272 13.02 32.65 -23.07
C PRO A 272 12.22 31.98 -21.95
N VAL A 273 11.42 32.80 -21.26
CA VAL A 273 10.51 32.35 -20.20
C VAL A 273 9.11 32.92 -20.44
N GLY A 274 8.08 32.12 -20.20
CA GLY A 274 6.69 32.57 -20.37
C GLY A 274 6.29 33.69 -19.42
N GLU A 275 5.27 34.44 -19.76
CA GLU A 275 4.75 35.60 -18.97
C GLU A 275 4.35 35.19 -17.53
N ARG A 276 3.83 33.97 -17.36
CA ARG A 276 3.44 33.40 -16.06
C ARG A 276 4.52 32.51 -15.44
N GLY A 277 5.73 32.51 -16.02
CA GLY A 277 6.85 31.63 -15.71
C GLY A 277 6.88 30.39 -16.59
N GLY A 278 7.96 29.61 -16.43
CA GLY A 278 8.23 28.39 -17.18
C GLY A 278 9.16 28.63 -18.37
N ILE A 279 10.21 27.82 -18.48
CA ILE A 279 11.23 27.88 -19.54
C ILE A 279 10.60 27.38 -20.83
N VAL A 280 10.61 28.22 -21.89
CA VAL A 280 9.99 27.87 -23.18
C VAL A 280 10.77 26.75 -23.84
N VAL A 281 10.08 25.66 -24.21
CA VAL A 281 10.66 24.51 -24.91
C VAL A 281 9.83 24.08 -26.12
N ASP A 282 10.51 23.40 -27.05
CA ASP A 282 9.88 22.73 -28.21
C ASP A 282 9.33 21.35 -27.81
N GLU A 283 8.80 20.59 -28.79
CA GLU A 283 8.28 19.24 -28.56
C GLU A 283 9.32 18.21 -28.11
N GLN A 284 10.61 18.46 -28.34
CA GLN A 284 11.74 17.66 -27.85
C GLN A 284 12.26 18.14 -26.50
N CYS A 285 11.55 19.08 -25.85
CA CYS A 285 11.93 19.74 -24.60
C CYS A 285 13.24 20.56 -24.70
N ARG A 286 13.65 20.99 -25.92
CA ARG A 286 14.80 21.86 -26.14
C ARG A 286 14.40 23.33 -25.96
N THR A 287 15.26 24.11 -25.38
CA THR A 287 15.12 25.57 -25.36
C THR A 287 15.55 26.18 -26.74
N GLU A 288 15.57 27.50 -26.88
CA GLU A 288 16.15 28.17 -28.05
C GLU A 288 17.66 27.85 -28.22
N ASP A 289 18.34 27.46 -27.14
CA ASP A 289 19.72 26.98 -27.19
C ASP A 289 19.71 25.44 -27.36
N PRO A 290 20.18 24.91 -28.49
CA PRO A 290 20.09 23.49 -28.80
C PRO A 290 20.93 22.58 -27.87
N ALA A 291 21.78 23.15 -27.03
CA ALA A 291 22.53 22.43 -25.99
C ALA A 291 21.79 22.39 -24.65
N VAL A 292 20.67 23.12 -24.51
CA VAL A 292 19.94 23.28 -23.25
C VAL A 292 18.51 22.78 -23.37
N TYR A 293 18.12 21.89 -22.47
CA TYR A 293 16.77 21.33 -22.31
C TYR A 293 16.14 21.80 -21.00
N ALA A 294 14.81 21.78 -20.93
CA ALA A 294 14.08 21.93 -19.68
C ALA A 294 12.94 20.92 -19.59
N ILE A 295 12.81 20.26 -18.43
CA ILE A 295 11.83 19.19 -18.20
C ILE A 295 11.10 19.34 -16.86
N GLY A 296 9.84 18.87 -16.82
CA GLY A 296 9.01 18.90 -15.61
C GLY A 296 8.43 20.28 -15.31
N GLU A 297 8.17 20.56 -14.05
CA GLU A 297 7.43 21.75 -13.58
C GLU A 297 8.11 23.10 -13.85
N CYS A 298 9.36 23.13 -14.27
CA CYS A 298 10.06 24.36 -14.68
C CYS A 298 9.86 24.70 -16.14
N ALA A 299 9.38 23.77 -16.98
CA ALA A 299 9.24 23.94 -18.42
C ALA A 299 7.86 24.47 -18.81
N LEU A 300 7.81 25.35 -19.81
CA LEU A 300 6.62 25.76 -20.53
C LEU A 300 6.61 25.01 -21.86
N ALA A 301 5.73 24.00 -21.95
CA ALA A 301 5.63 23.14 -23.12
C ALA A 301 5.09 23.87 -24.38
N SER A 302 5.22 23.25 -25.55
CA SER A 302 4.80 23.77 -26.83
C SER A 302 3.30 24.08 -26.93
N ASP A 303 2.47 23.42 -26.12
CA ASP A 303 1.03 23.71 -25.99
C ASP A 303 0.72 24.93 -25.09
N GLY A 304 1.73 25.64 -24.61
CA GLY A 304 1.60 26.84 -23.78
C GLY A 304 1.27 26.58 -22.31
N ARG A 305 1.47 25.35 -21.82
CA ARG A 305 1.18 24.96 -20.43
C ARG A 305 2.44 24.63 -19.64
N VAL A 306 2.41 24.98 -18.34
CA VAL A 306 3.28 24.43 -17.33
C VAL A 306 2.51 23.36 -16.57
N TYR A 307 3.02 22.15 -16.55
CA TYR A 307 2.38 21.01 -15.92
C TYR A 307 2.80 20.88 -14.47
N GLY A 308 1.85 21.00 -13.54
CA GLY A 308 2.06 20.82 -12.10
C GLY A 308 1.83 19.38 -11.62
N LEU A 309 2.02 18.38 -12.48
CA LEU A 309 1.88 16.96 -12.21
C LEU A 309 3.17 16.22 -12.60
N VAL A 310 3.44 15.11 -11.95
CA VAL A 310 4.67 14.33 -12.17
C VAL A 310 4.66 13.60 -13.52
N ALA A 311 3.55 12.99 -13.90
CA ALA A 311 3.46 12.15 -15.10
C ALA A 311 3.87 12.86 -16.40
N PRO A 312 3.40 14.10 -16.70
CA PRO A 312 3.91 14.85 -17.84
C PRO A 312 5.42 15.07 -17.80
N GLY A 313 5.99 15.30 -16.62
CA GLY A 313 7.44 15.45 -16.45
C GLY A 313 8.21 14.16 -16.77
N TYR A 314 7.64 12.99 -16.50
CA TYR A 314 8.23 11.71 -16.89
C TYR A 314 8.22 11.49 -18.41
N ASP A 315 7.14 11.91 -19.10
CA ASP A 315 7.10 11.88 -20.55
C ASP A 315 8.13 12.84 -21.17
N MET A 316 8.27 14.05 -20.62
CA MET A 316 9.32 14.99 -21.03
C MET A 316 10.73 14.41 -20.82
N ALA A 317 10.96 13.72 -19.68
CA ALA A 317 12.24 13.05 -19.39
C ALA A 317 12.55 11.96 -20.43
N ARG A 318 11.57 11.14 -20.81
CA ARG A 318 11.68 10.09 -21.82
C ARG A 318 11.98 10.66 -23.21
N VAL A 319 11.27 11.73 -23.61
CA VAL A 319 11.48 12.41 -24.89
C VAL A 319 12.88 13.03 -24.95
N THR A 320 13.28 13.73 -23.91
CA THR A 320 14.60 14.37 -23.83
C THR A 320 15.75 13.35 -23.84
N ALA A 321 15.64 12.27 -23.09
CA ALA A 321 16.65 11.19 -23.09
C ALA A 321 16.78 10.53 -24.47
N GLY A 322 15.65 10.31 -25.15
CA GLY A 322 15.62 9.79 -26.51
C GLY A 322 16.27 10.71 -27.55
N ASP A 323 15.98 12.01 -27.46
CA ASP A 323 16.58 13.02 -28.34
C ASP A 323 18.10 13.14 -28.12
N ILE A 324 18.56 13.10 -26.89
CA ILE A 324 20.00 13.09 -26.56
C ILE A 324 20.66 11.80 -27.08
N ALA A 325 20.04 10.63 -26.91
CA ALA A 325 20.56 9.37 -27.43
C ALA A 325 20.71 9.38 -28.95
N ALA A 326 19.70 9.87 -29.68
CA ALA A 326 19.71 10.00 -31.12
C ALA A 326 20.86 10.91 -31.62
N ARG A 327 21.10 12.03 -30.92
CA ARG A 327 22.23 12.92 -31.23
C ARG A 327 23.60 12.28 -30.99
N LEU A 328 23.67 11.32 -30.10
CA LEU A 328 24.90 10.53 -29.85
C LEU A 328 25.04 9.33 -30.80
N GLY A 329 24.17 9.21 -31.81
CA GLY A 329 24.26 8.19 -32.85
C GLY A 329 23.55 6.90 -32.52
N ASP A 330 22.52 6.94 -31.68
CA ASP A 330 21.64 5.79 -31.41
C ASP A 330 20.53 5.73 -32.46
N ASP A 331 20.50 4.62 -33.24
CA ASP A 331 19.55 4.40 -34.35
C ASP A 331 18.21 3.79 -33.88
N THR A 332 17.95 3.71 -32.56
CA THR A 332 16.72 3.09 -32.02
C THR A 332 15.43 3.87 -32.24
N GLY A 333 15.49 4.95 -33.04
CA GLY A 333 14.37 5.81 -33.41
C GLY A 333 14.18 6.99 -32.45
N GLN A 334 13.95 8.16 -33.03
CA GLN A 334 13.62 9.36 -32.25
C GLN A 334 12.23 9.17 -31.63
N PRO A 335 12.04 9.34 -30.32
CA PRO A 335 10.71 9.27 -29.73
C PRO A 335 9.82 10.38 -30.26
N ASP A 336 8.51 10.12 -30.33
CA ASP A 336 7.50 11.15 -30.58
C ASP A 336 7.70 12.31 -29.61
N GLY A 337 7.56 13.55 -30.10
CA GLY A 337 7.72 14.73 -29.27
C GLY A 337 6.66 14.86 -28.19
N PHE A 338 6.94 15.67 -27.17
CA PHE A 338 5.96 16.02 -26.15
C PHE A 338 5.00 17.10 -26.66
N THR A 339 3.79 16.70 -27.04
CA THR A 339 2.75 17.59 -27.60
C THR A 339 1.68 17.97 -26.57
N GLY A 340 1.85 17.56 -25.32
CA GLY A 340 0.93 17.77 -24.22
C GLY A 340 0.67 16.50 -23.42
N ALA A 341 -0.04 16.62 -22.31
CA ALA A 341 -0.39 15.50 -21.46
C ALA A 341 -1.83 15.57 -20.95
N ASP A 342 -2.40 14.41 -20.66
CA ASP A 342 -3.69 14.28 -19.99
C ASP A 342 -3.58 14.73 -18.52
N LEU A 343 -4.47 15.64 -18.11
CA LEU A 343 -4.57 16.18 -16.76
C LEU A 343 -5.52 15.39 -15.86
N SER A 344 -5.99 14.25 -16.33
CA SER A 344 -6.85 13.36 -15.52
C SER A 344 -6.17 12.97 -14.22
N THR A 345 -6.94 13.02 -13.13
CA THR A 345 -6.44 12.73 -11.79
C THR A 345 -7.32 11.71 -11.08
N LYS A 346 -6.72 10.81 -10.33
CA LYS A 346 -7.39 9.97 -9.33
C LYS A 346 -6.61 10.00 -8.04
N LEU A 347 -7.24 10.43 -6.96
CA LEU A 347 -6.62 10.74 -5.70
C LEU A 347 -7.43 10.13 -4.56
N LYS A 348 -6.76 9.74 -3.48
CA LYS A 348 -7.41 9.37 -2.23
C LYS A 348 -7.03 10.39 -1.16
N LEU A 349 -7.91 11.38 -0.97
CA LEU A 349 -7.70 12.50 -0.06
C LEU A 349 -8.35 12.21 1.28
N LEU A 350 -7.58 12.14 2.36
CA LEU A 350 -8.12 11.88 3.72
C LEU A 350 -9.05 10.63 3.78
N GLY A 351 -8.88 9.70 2.85
CA GLY A 351 -9.76 8.54 2.73
C GLY A 351 -10.93 8.70 1.76
N VAL A 352 -11.14 9.89 1.18
CA VAL A 352 -12.15 10.16 0.14
C VAL A 352 -11.54 9.94 -1.24
N ASP A 353 -12.17 9.12 -2.06
CA ASP A 353 -11.78 8.97 -3.45
C ASP A 353 -12.29 10.16 -4.27
N VAL A 354 -11.39 10.82 -4.99
CA VAL A 354 -11.70 11.93 -5.92
C VAL A 354 -11.03 11.66 -7.25
N ALA A 355 -11.79 11.71 -8.34
CA ALA A 355 -11.23 11.58 -9.68
C ALA A 355 -11.90 12.55 -10.66
N SER A 356 -11.12 13.00 -11.64
CA SER A 356 -11.61 13.76 -12.79
C SER A 356 -10.83 13.40 -14.05
N PHE A 357 -11.48 13.45 -15.18
CA PHE A 357 -10.89 13.13 -16.48
C PHE A 357 -11.58 13.89 -17.61
N GLY A 358 -10.86 14.14 -18.71
CA GLY A 358 -11.37 14.81 -19.89
C GLY A 358 -11.96 16.19 -19.59
N ASP A 359 -13.04 16.56 -20.27
CA ASP A 359 -13.80 17.80 -20.00
C ASP A 359 -14.70 17.64 -18.77
N ALA A 360 -14.08 17.58 -17.60
CA ALA A 360 -14.76 17.38 -16.32
C ALA A 360 -15.78 18.50 -15.98
N HIS A 361 -15.59 19.69 -16.56
CA HIS A 361 -16.46 20.85 -16.31
C HIS A 361 -17.60 21.02 -17.34
N GLY A 362 -17.60 20.24 -18.43
CA GLY A 362 -18.61 20.35 -19.49
C GLY A 362 -18.50 21.67 -20.27
N THR A 363 -17.27 22.06 -20.57
CA THR A 363 -16.99 23.33 -21.33
C THR A 363 -17.21 23.20 -22.84
N THR A 364 -17.29 21.98 -23.34
CA THR A 364 -17.55 21.70 -24.74
C THR A 364 -18.96 22.10 -25.11
N ASP A 365 -19.11 22.85 -26.21
CA ASP A 365 -20.41 23.32 -26.70
C ASP A 365 -21.37 22.13 -26.94
N GLY A 366 -22.58 22.22 -26.40
CA GLY A 366 -23.61 21.18 -26.55
C GLY A 366 -23.39 19.93 -25.65
N ALA A 367 -22.43 19.96 -24.76
CA ALA A 367 -22.23 18.88 -23.79
C ALA A 367 -23.41 18.74 -22.82
N LEU A 368 -23.73 17.50 -22.46
CA LEU A 368 -24.80 17.16 -21.54
C LEU A 368 -24.22 16.41 -20.32
N ASP A 369 -24.77 16.69 -19.15
CA ASP A 369 -24.35 16.03 -17.91
C ASP A 369 -25.28 14.87 -17.56
N VAL A 370 -24.69 13.71 -17.22
CA VAL A 370 -25.39 12.60 -16.56
C VAL A 370 -24.84 12.49 -15.14
N VAL A 371 -25.71 12.69 -14.13
CA VAL A 371 -25.30 12.83 -12.74
C VAL A 371 -25.98 11.82 -11.85
N TYR A 372 -25.19 11.16 -10.99
CA TYR A 372 -25.65 10.43 -9.83
C TYR A 372 -25.14 11.13 -8.55
N ALA A 373 -26.04 11.42 -7.63
CA ALA A 373 -25.69 12.05 -6.36
C ALA A 373 -26.45 11.39 -5.19
N ASP A 374 -25.72 10.81 -4.26
CA ASP A 374 -26.26 10.34 -2.99
C ASP A 374 -25.59 11.08 -1.83
N SER A 375 -26.29 12.08 -1.32
CA SER A 375 -25.77 12.87 -0.20
C SER A 375 -25.66 12.07 1.11
N ARG A 376 -26.32 10.93 1.24
CA ARG A 376 -26.28 10.10 2.44
C ARG A 376 -24.96 9.32 2.51
N SER A 377 -24.50 8.78 1.38
CA SER A 377 -23.24 8.05 1.27
C SER A 377 -22.05 8.94 0.91
N GLY A 378 -22.26 10.25 0.64
CA GLY A 378 -21.22 11.18 0.20
C GLY A 378 -20.72 10.92 -1.24
N VAL A 379 -21.49 10.19 -2.07
CA VAL A 379 -21.12 9.85 -3.44
C VAL A 379 -21.69 10.86 -4.42
N TYR A 380 -20.82 11.38 -5.29
CA TYR A 380 -21.17 12.20 -6.44
C TYR A 380 -20.42 11.70 -7.68
N LYS A 381 -21.13 11.40 -8.74
CA LYS A 381 -20.58 10.99 -10.04
C LYS A 381 -21.23 11.80 -11.15
N LYS A 382 -20.41 12.39 -12.02
CA LYS A 382 -20.87 13.08 -13.24
C LYS A 382 -20.10 12.55 -14.42
N LEU A 383 -20.81 12.28 -15.51
CA LEU A 383 -20.27 12.04 -16.84
C LEU A 383 -20.71 13.18 -17.76
N VAL A 384 -19.80 13.66 -18.58
CA VAL A 384 -20.04 14.70 -19.60
C VAL A 384 -20.08 14.01 -20.96
N ILE A 385 -21.24 14.13 -21.63
CA ILE A 385 -21.52 13.43 -22.88
C ILE A 385 -21.69 14.47 -24.00
N GLY A 386 -21.01 14.25 -25.11
CA GLY A 386 -21.14 15.10 -26.31
C GLY A 386 -22.42 14.85 -27.11
N SER A 387 -22.69 15.72 -28.06
CA SER A 387 -23.89 15.66 -28.92
C SER A 387 -23.98 14.40 -29.79
N GLY A 388 -22.85 13.72 -30.05
CA GLY A 388 -22.79 12.45 -30.77
C GLY A 388 -22.84 11.22 -29.84
N GLY A 389 -22.97 11.42 -28.51
CA GLY A 389 -22.99 10.35 -27.51
C GLY A 389 -21.62 9.95 -27.01
N GLU A 390 -20.54 10.64 -27.43
CA GLU A 390 -19.18 10.41 -26.97
C GLU A 390 -18.99 10.87 -25.52
N LEU A 391 -18.22 10.11 -24.72
CA LEU A 391 -17.83 10.47 -23.38
C LEU A 391 -16.74 11.55 -23.45
N LEU A 392 -17.05 12.77 -23.06
CA LEU A 392 -16.11 13.89 -23.06
C LEU A 392 -15.27 13.98 -21.79
N GLY A 393 -15.81 13.57 -20.65
CA GLY A 393 -15.15 13.63 -19.38
C GLY A 393 -16.04 13.26 -18.21
N GLY A 394 -15.54 13.47 -16.99
CA GLY A 394 -16.30 13.18 -15.78
C GLY A 394 -15.64 13.57 -14.48
N VAL A 395 -16.45 13.60 -13.42
CA VAL A 395 -16.06 13.85 -12.03
C VAL A 395 -16.62 12.75 -11.14
N LEU A 396 -15.79 12.18 -10.30
CA LEU A 396 -16.16 11.13 -9.34
C LEU A 396 -15.68 11.55 -7.93
N VAL A 397 -16.56 11.59 -6.95
CA VAL A 397 -16.25 11.90 -5.55
C VAL A 397 -16.92 10.87 -4.66
N GLY A 398 -16.18 10.34 -3.68
CA GLY A 398 -16.64 9.32 -2.73
C GLY A 398 -16.55 7.89 -3.27
N ASP A 399 -16.83 7.68 -4.54
CA ASP A 399 -16.65 6.40 -5.26
C ASP A 399 -16.01 6.68 -6.62
N ALA A 400 -14.72 6.40 -6.75
CA ALA A 400 -13.96 6.53 -8.00
C ALA A 400 -13.47 5.17 -8.54
N GLU A 401 -14.15 4.07 -8.22
CA GLU A 401 -13.74 2.74 -8.64
C GLU A 401 -13.81 2.59 -10.16
N SER A 402 -14.85 3.14 -10.79
CA SER A 402 -15.04 3.13 -12.24
C SER A 402 -14.09 4.02 -13.05
N TYR A 403 -13.24 4.85 -12.42
CA TYR A 403 -12.33 5.75 -13.12
C TYR A 403 -11.42 5.05 -14.14
N GLY A 404 -10.84 3.91 -13.76
CA GLY A 404 -9.91 3.17 -14.62
C GLY A 404 -10.55 2.63 -15.92
N MET A 405 -11.87 2.50 -15.93
CA MET A 405 -12.64 2.08 -17.10
C MET A 405 -13.18 3.28 -17.90
N LEU A 406 -13.58 4.34 -17.21
CA LEU A 406 -14.20 5.52 -17.84
C LEU A 406 -13.19 6.40 -18.58
N ARG A 407 -12.04 6.65 -17.96
CA ARG A 407 -11.01 7.52 -18.54
C ARG A 407 -10.57 7.07 -19.94
N PRO A 408 -10.24 5.78 -20.20
CA PRO A 408 -9.83 5.34 -21.54
C PRO A 408 -10.92 5.43 -22.59
N LEU A 409 -12.17 5.57 -22.18
CA LEU A 409 -13.31 5.75 -23.11
C LEU A 409 -13.53 7.22 -23.52
N THR A 410 -12.76 8.16 -22.97
CA THR A 410 -12.84 9.58 -23.32
C THR A 410 -12.63 9.78 -24.82
N GLY A 411 -13.53 10.52 -25.47
CA GLY A 411 -13.53 10.75 -26.91
C GLY A 411 -14.23 9.65 -27.72
N THR A 412 -14.72 8.58 -27.09
CA THR A 412 -15.46 7.50 -27.77
C THR A 412 -16.91 7.42 -27.32
N VAL A 413 -17.76 6.78 -28.11
CA VAL A 413 -19.12 6.43 -27.67
C VAL A 413 -19.03 5.18 -26.80
N PRO A 414 -19.39 5.25 -25.50
CA PRO A 414 -19.29 4.09 -24.63
C PRO A 414 -20.19 2.94 -25.08
N PRO A 415 -19.78 1.67 -24.84
CA PRO A 415 -20.60 0.51 -25.23
C PRO A 415 -21.86 0.30 -24.36
N LEU A 416 -21.93 1.00 -23.21
CA LEU A 416 -23.09 1.02 -22.31
C LEU A 416 -23.66 2.43 -22.23
N ALA A 417 -24.96 2.52 -21.90
CA ALA A 417 -25.62 3.80 -21.70
C ALA A 417 -24.97 4.58 -20.54
N PRO A 418 -24.77 5.91 -20.66
CA PRO A 418 -24.14 6.71 -19.63
C PRO A 418 -24.79 6.60 -18.24
N GLU A 419 -26.09 6.37 -18.19
CA GLU A 419 -26.88 6.15 -16.96
C GLU A 419 -26.43 4.90 -16.22
N GLN A 420 -26.01 3.86 -16.94
CA GLN A 420 -25.49 2.62 -16.33
C GLN A 420 -24.05 2.78 -15.83
N LEU A 421 -23.26 3.62 -16.52
CA LEU A 421 -21.85 3.87 -16.19
C LEU A 421 -21.68 4.79 -14.97
N VAL A 422 -22.68 5.65 -14.68
CA VAL A 422 -22.65 6.59 -13.55
C VAL A 422 -23.07 5.93 -12.24
N LEU A 423 -23.78 4.81 -12.28
CA LEU A 423 -24.22 4.10 -11.06
C LEU A 423 -23.04 3.56 -10.25
N PRO A 424 -23.18 3.48 -8.91
CA PRO A 424 -22.19 2.83 -8.06
C PRO A 424 -22.00 1.35 -8.41
N ALA A 425 -20.82 0.80 -8.15
CA ALA A 425 -20.56 -0.62 -8.30
C ALA A 425 -21.52 -1.43 -7.39
N GLY A 426 -22.20 -2.44 -7.96
CA GLY A 426 -23.16 -3.28 -7.23
C GLY A 426 -24.60 -2.76 -7.18
N ALA A 427 -24.93 -1.62 -7.80
CA ALA A 427 -26.31 -1.20 -7.98
C ALA A 427 -27.03 -2.06 -9.05
N GLU A 428 -28.32 -2.42 -8.83
CA GLU A 428 -29.12 -3.08 -9.87
C GLU A 428 -29.13 -2.25 -11.15
N GLY A 429 -28.64 -2.80 -12.27
CA GLY A 429 -28.49 -2.11 -13.56
C GLY A 429 -27.15 -1.39 -13.77
N GLY A 430 -26.24 -1.41 -12.80
CA GLY A 430 -24.87 -0.93 -12.94
C GLY A 430 -24.06 -1.93 -13.77
N GLY A 431 -23.85 -1.66 -15.06
CA GLY A 431 -23.01 -2.46 -15.95
C GLY A 431 -21.53 -2.16 -15.73
N GLY A 432 -20.81 -2.97 -14.97
CA GLY A 432 -19.35 -2.90 -14.92
C GLY A 432 -18.75 -3.40 -16.24
N LEU A 433 -18.16 -2.48 -17.04
CA LEU A 433 -17.28 -2.87 -18.17
C LEU A 433 -16.02 -3.51 -17.60
N GLY A 434 -15.77 -4.78 -17.97
CA GLY A 434 -14.47 -5.39 -17.66
C GLY A 434 -13.34 -4.73 -18.45
N PRO A 435 -12.07 -4.79 -17.96
CA PRO A 435 -10.91 -4.23 -18.68
C PRO A 435 -10.74 -4.76 -20.10
N SER A 436 -11.28 -5.94 -20.38
CA SER A 436 -11.28 -6.59 -21.71
C SER A 436 -12.07 -5.81 -22.76
N ALA A 437 -13.07 -5.06 -22.36
CA ALA A 437 -13.87 -4.23 -23.27
C ALA A 437 -13.17 -2.92 -23.67
N LEU A 438 -12.04 -2.58 -23.06
CA LEU A 438 -11.26 -1.39 -23.41
C LEU A 438 -10.55 -1.57 -24.76
N PRO A 439 -10.36 -0.51 -25.56
CA PRO A 439 -9.54 -0.54 -26.77
C PRO A 439 -8.05 -0.77 -26.44
N ASP A 440 -7.26 -1.23 -27.41
CA ASP A 440 -5.85 -1.60 -27.18
C ASP A 440 -4.94 -0.40 -26.88
N ASP A 441 -5.27 0.78 -27.33
CA ASP A 441 -4.59 2.04 -27.03
C ASP A 441 -4.97 2.63 -25.67
N ALA A 442 -5.94 2.02 -24.96
CA ALA A 442 -6.34 2.43 -23.62
C ALA A 442 -5.20 2.29 -22.63
N VAL A 443 -4.80 3.39 -21.99
CA VAL A 443 -3.74 3.40 -20.97
C VAL A 443 -4.23 2.77 -19.67
N LEU A 444 -3.69 1.60 -19.33
CA LEU A 444 -3.98 0.88 -18.08
C LEU A 444 -3.12 1.38 -16.93
N CYS A 445 -1.84 1.65 -17.16
CA CYS A 445 -0.90 2.13 -16.15
C CYS A 445 -0.46 3.57 -16.46
N ASN A 446 -0.97 4.55 -15.71
CA ASN A 446 -0.63 5.95 -15.89
C ASN A 446 0.81 6.28 -15.45
N CYS A 447 1.32 5.62 -14.41
CA CYS A 447 2.67 5.89 -13.89
C CYS A 447 3.77 5.58 -14.92
N HIS A 448 3.50 4.64 -15.83
CA HIS A 448 4.46 4.18 -16.85
C HIS A 448 3.90 4.26 -18.27
N ASN A 449 2.76 4.91 -18.46
CA ASN A 449 2.06 5.09 -19.74
C ASN A 449 1.91 3.77 -20.53
N VAL A 450 1.53 2.66 -19.84
CA VAL A 450 1.41 1.34 -20.44
C VAL A 450 -0.02 1.11 -20.90
N THR A 451 -0.20 0.85 -22.20
CA THR A 451 -1.52 0.59 -22.81
C THR A 451 -1.95 -0.87 -22.62
N LYS A 452 -3.24 -1.14 -22.87
CA LYS A 452 -3.77 -2.51 -22.94
C LYS A 452 -3.04 -3.33 -24.01
N GLY A 453 -2.81 -2.75 -25.19
CA GLY A 453 -2.06 -3.40 -26.28
C GLY A 453 -0.64 -3.79 -25.85
N THR A 454 0.07 -2.95 -25.09
CA THR A 454 1.39 -3.30 -24.54
C THR A 454 1.32 -4.49 -23.58
N VAL A 455 0.28 -4.55 -22.73
CA VAL A 455 0.07 -5.69 -21.82
C VAL A 455 -0.25 -6.97 -22.61
N ARG A 456 -1.09 -6.86 -23.63
CA ARG A 456 -1.42 -7.97 -24.55
C ARG A 456 -0.17 -8.49 -25.24
N ALA A 457 0.66 -7.61 -25.81
CA ALA A 457 1.92 -7.97 -26.45
C ALA A 457 2.87 -8.65 -25.46
N ALA A 458 2.95 -8.18 -24.22
CA ALA A 458 3.74 -8.87 -23.19
C ALA A 458 3.30 -10.33 -22.98
N VAL A 459 2.00 -10.60 -23.02
CA VAL A 459 1.45 -11.94 -22.89
C VAL A 459 1.67 -12.75 -24.18
N THR A 460 1.35 -12.20 -25.35
CA THR A 460 1.31 -12.94 -26.62
C THR A 460 2.67 -13.07 -27.30
N GLU A 461 3.51 -12.03 -27.27
CA GLU A 461 4.80 -11.97 -27.96
C GLU A 461 5.98 -12.32 -27.04
N HIS A 462 5.90 -11.89 -25.76
CA HIS A 462 6.95 -12.14 -24.77
C HIS A 462 6.64 -13.29 -23.82
N SER A 463 5.53 -14.02 -24.05
CA SER A 463 5.13 -15.21 -23.29
C SER A 463 5.05 -15.00 -21.78
N CYS A 464 4.66 -13.78 -21.34
CA CYS A 464 4.43 -13.49 -19.92
C CYS A 464 3.14 -14.17 -19.46
N THR A 465 3.25 -15.14 -18.55
CA THR A 465 2.10 -15.91 -18.03
C THR A 465 1.70 -15.51 -16.62
N THR A 466 2.53 -14.71 -15.96
CA THR A 466 2.31 -14.26 -14.60
C THR A 466 2.38 -12.74 -14.48
N LEU A 467 1.66 -12.19 -13.47
CA LEU A 467 1.69 -10.75 -13.20
C LEU A 467 3.09 -10.19 -12.88
N PRO A 468 3.98 -10.87 -12.13
CA PRO A 468 5.36 -10.44 -11.97
C PRO A 468 6.14 -10.32 -13.29
N GLU A 469 5.95 -11.24 -14.22
CA GLU A 469 6.58 -11.19 -15.56
C GLU A 469 6.05 -10.01 -16.37
N VAL A 470 4.72 -9.78 -16.38
CA VAL A 470 4.11 -8.61 -17.02
C VAL A 470 4.64 -7.31 -16.41
N LYS A 471 4.75 -7.23 -15.09
CA LYS A 471 5.34 -6.08 -14.40
C LYS A 471 6.79 -5.86 -14.78
N LYS A 472 7.59 -6.93 -14.86
CA LYS A 472 9.00 -6.88 -15.27
C LYS A 472 9.14 -6.43 -16.73
N CYS A 473 8.30 -6.94 -17.62
CA CYS A 473 8.34 -6.67 -19.05
C CYS A 473 7.86 -5.25 -19.37
N THR A 474 6.80 -4.76 -18.71
CA THR A 474 6.12 -3.51 -19.06
C THR A 474 6.34 -2.37 -18.07
N LYS A 475 6.93 -2.64 -16.91
CA LYS A 475 6.98 -1.74 -15.73
C LYS A 475 5.59 -1.35 -15.17
N ALA A 476 4.49 -1.84 -15.76
CA ALA A 476 3.14 -1.56 -15.27
C ALA A 476 2.89 -2.16 -13.88
N GLY A 477 2.22 -1.40 -13.01
CA GLY A 477 1.90 -1.85 -11.63
C GLY A 477 3.06 -1.82 -10.65
N THR A 478 4.23 -1.26 -11.02
CA THR A 478 5.38 -1.08 -10.13
C THR A 478 5.39 0.27 -9.41
N GLY A 479 4.61 1.24 -9.86
CA GLY A 479 4.43 2.55 -9.22
C GLY A 479 3.31 2.53 -8.16
N CYS A 480 2.25 3.31 -8.36
CA CYS A 480 1.14 3.45 -7.40
C CYS A 480 0.30 2.17 -7.19
N GLY A 481 0.43 1.16 -8.04
CA GLY A 481 -0.27 -0.13 -7.93
C GLY A 481 -1.75 -0.11 -8.31
N SER A 482 -2.36 1.03 -8.61
CA SER A 482 -3.81 1.16 -8.90
C SER A 482 -4.28 0.36 -10.12
N CYS A 483 -3.39 0.08 -11.07
CA CYS A 483 -3.68 -0.66 -12.30
C CYS A 483 -3.58 -2.19 -12.14
N VAL A 484 -3.12 -2.71 -11.01
CA VAL A 484 -2.85 -4.15 -10.84
C VAL A 484 -4.06 -5.03 -11.12
N LYS A 485 -5.26 -4.65 -10.65
CA LYS A 485 -6.50 -5.39 -10.94
C LYS A 485 -6.79 -5.46 -12.45
N SER A 486 -6.67 -4.33 -13.15
CA SER A 486 -6.90 -4.24 -14.60
C SER A 486 -5.85 -5.03 -15.40
N LEU A 487 -4.58 -4.95 -14.99
CA LEU A 487 -3.48 -5.72 -15.60
C LEU A 487 -3.74 -7.22 -15.49
N THR A 488 -4.11 -7.69 -14.29
CA THR A 488 -4.41 -9.12 -14.04
C THR A 488 -5.60 -9.59 -14.88
N ALA A 489 -6.65 -8.78 -15.00
CA ALA A 489 -7.82 -9.14 -15.80
C ALA A 489 -7.46 -9.25 -17.29
N VAL A 490 -6.78 -8.25 -17.87
CA VAL A 490 -6.34 -8.28 -19.27
C VAL A 490 -5.39 -9.45 -19.55
N MET A 491 -4.43 -9.70 -18.66
CA MET A 491 -3.51 -10.83 -18.76
C MET A 491 -4.27 -12.16 -18.79
N ASN A 492 -5.21 -12.36 -17.86
CA ASN A 492 -5.99 -13.60 -17.79
C ASN A 492 -6.86 -13.82 -19.03
N ASP A 493 -7.48 -12.74 -19.53
CA ASP A 493 -8.30 -12.81 -20.74
C ASP A 493 -7.49 -13.15 -21.98
N GLU A 494 -6.28 -12.59 -22.12
CA GLU A 494 -5.37 -12.93 -23.24
C GLU A 494 -4.85 -14.36 -23.13
N LEU A 495 -4.50 -14.81 -21.93
CA LEU A 495 -4.11 -16.21 -21.71
C LEU A 495 -5.25 -17.17 -22.07
N ALA A 496 -6.47 -16.84 -21.68
CA ALA A 496 -7.66 -17.61 -22.02
C ALA A 496 -7.92 -17.61 -23.55
N ALA A 497 -7.77 -16.46 -24.22
CA ALA A 497 -7.96 -16.31 -25.66
C ALA A 497 -6.88 -17.06 -26.48
N SER A 498 -5.65 -17.15 -25.96
CA SER A 498 -4.54 -17.89 -26.60
C SER A 498 -4.65 -19.41 -26.41
N GLY A 499 -5.68 -19.92 -25.71
CA GLY A 499 -5.83 -21.34 -25.38
C GLY A 499 -4.80 -21.82 -24.36
N ALA A 500 -3.99 -20.91 -23.80
CA ALA A 500 -3.20 -21.19 -22.62
C ALA A 500 -4.17 -21.43 -21.46
N VAL A 501 -4.03 -22.55 -20.77
CA VAL A 501 -4.76 -22.79 -19.54
C VAL A 501 -4.31 -21.67 -18.60
N VAL A 502 -5.18 -20.71 -18.33
CA VAL A 502 -4.95 -19.74 -17.24
C VAL A 502 -4.69 -20.60 -16.02
N GLY A 503 -3.46 -20.59 -15.53
CA GLY A 503 -3.11 -21.40 -14.39
C GLY A 503 -3.85 -20.88 -13.16
N THR A 504 -5.10 -21.34 -12.96
CA THR A 504 -5.84 -21.20 -11.71
C THR A 504 -5.18 -22.03 -10.61
N GLY A 505 -4.12 -22.77 -10.96
CA GLY A 505 -3.35 -23.60 -10.07
C GLY A 505 -2.66 -22.81 -8.95
N LEU A 506 -2.37 -23.51 -7.86
CA LEU A 506 -1.74 -22.97 -6.66
C LEU A 506 -0.39 -22.27 -6.96
N CYS A 507 0.41 -22.89 -7.84
CA CYS A 507 1.74 -22.41 -8.23
C CYS A 507 2.24 -23.22 -9.46
N GLY A 508 3.46 -22.95 -9.94
CA GLY A 508 4.07 -23.71 -11.03
C GLY A 508 4.27 -25.20 -10.76
N CYS A 509 4.21 -25.64 -9.50
CA CYS A 509 4.31 -27.07 -9.16
C CYS A 509 2.97 -27.81 -9.25
N PHE A 510 1.84 -27.10 -9.03
CA PHE A 510 0.51 -27.71 -9.04
C PHE A 510 -0.45 -26.95 -9.96
N PRO A 511 -1.09 -27.64 -10.91
CA PRO A 511 -2.11 -27.05 -11.79
C PRO A 511 -3.46 -26.89 -11.09
N HIS A 512 -3.60 -27.38 -9.86
CA HIS A 512 -4.80 -27.36 -9.04
C HIS A 512 -4.82 -26.16 -8.09
N THR A 513 -6.02 -25.63 -7.82
CA THR A 513 -6.25 -24.64 -6.77
C THR A 513 -6.07 -25.26 -5.38
N ARG A 514 -5.96 -24.44 -4.34
CA ARG A 514 -5.93 -24.97 -2.96
C ARG A 514 -7.18 -25.80 -2.61
N ALA A 515 -8.35 -25.36 -3.04
CA ALA A 515 -9.61 -26.07 -2.77
C ALA A 515 -9.63 -27.45 -3.46
N GLU A 516 -9.19 -27.53 -4.72
CA GLU A 516 -9.05 -28.81 -5.43
C GLU A 516 -8.01 -29.73 -4.78
N LEU A 517 -6.86 -29.20 -4.36
CA LEU A 517 -5.86 -29.98 -3.62
C LEU A 517 -6.40 -30.49 -2.29
N TYR A 518 -7.21 -29.70 -1.59
CA TYR A 518 -7.89 -30.15 -0.38
C TYR A 518 -8.78 -31.38 -0.65
N GLU A 519 -9.60 -31.34 -1.69
CA GLU A 519 -10.46 -32.45 -2.10
C GLU A 519 -9.65 -33.69 -2.54
N ILE A 520 -8.55 -33.51 -3.27
CA ILE A 520 -7.65 -34.58 -3.69
C ILE A 520 -7.04 -35.28 -2.46
N VAL A 521 -6.44 -34.52 -1.55
CA VAL A 521 -5.84 -35.06 -0.33
C VAL A 521 -6.88 -35.80 0.53
N ARG A 522 -8.06 -35.20 0.71
CA ARG A 522 -9.16 -35.79 1.48
C ARG A 522 -9.67 -37.10 0.87
N THR A 523 -9.93 -37.09 -0.44
CA THR A 523 -10.57 -38.22 -1.13
C THR A 523 -9.60 -39.39 -1.28
N LEU A 524 -8.34 -39.11 -1.63
CA LEU A 524 -7.32 -40.14 -1.83
C LEU A 524 -6.61 -40.52 -0.52
N ARG A 525 -6.89 -39.82 0.57
CA ARG A 525 -6.28 -39.99 1.90
C ARG A 525 -4.76 -39.88 1.88
N LEU A 526 -4.22 -38.94 1.09
CA LEU A 526 -2.79 -38.72 1.00
C LEU A 526 -2.26 -38.11 2.32
N THR A 527 -1.13 -38.61 2.78
CA THR A 527 -0.53 -38.21 4.07
C THR A 527 0.81 -37.52 3.92
N SER A 528 1.39 -37.55 2.72
CA SER A 528 2.68 -36.92 2.47
C SER A 528 2.64 -35.93 1.30
N PHE A 529 3.52 -34.92 1.37
CA PHE A 529 3.69 -33.94 0.30
C PHE A 529 4.22 -34.59 -0.97
N ALA A 530 5.19 -35.50 -0.84
CA ALA A 530 5.81 -36.19 -1.99
C ALA A 530 4.77 -37.00 -2.78
N GLU A 531 3.92 -37.77 -2.12
CA GLU A 531 2.84 -38.52 -2.79
C GLU A 531 1.91 -37.59 -3.57
N LEU A 532 1.56 -36.42 -2.99
CA LEU A 532 0.71 -35.44 -3.65
C LEU A 532 1.39 -34.80 -4.84
N LEU A 533 2.67 -34.41 -4.69
CA LEU A 533 3.46 -33.80 -5.78
C LEU A 533 3.68 -34.76 -6.92
N ASP A 534 4.05 -36.02 -6.64
CA ASP A 534 4.34 -37.03 -7.66
C ASP A 534 3.08 -37.46 -8.43
N SER A 535 1.91 -37.52 -7.75
CA SER A 535 0.68 -37.94 -8.38
C SER A 535 -0.09 -36.81 -9.09
N HIS A 536 -0.05 -35.58 -8.54
CA HIS A 536 -0.89 -34.47 -8.99
C HIS A 536 -0.10 -33.19 -9.31
N GLY A 537 1.23 -33.19 -9.16
CA GLY A 537 2.11 -32.11 -9.60
C GLY A 537 2.21 -31.99 -11.12
N CYS A 538 2.61 -30.82 -11.59
CA CYS A 538 3.02 -30.62 -12.97
C CYS A 538 4.17 -31.59 -13.33
N PRO A 539 4.25 -32.08 -14.57
CA PRO A 539 5.26 -33.07 -14.95
C PRO A 539 6.69 -32.66 -14.56
N GLU A 540 7.01 -31.38 -14.70
CA GLU A 540 8.34 -30.83 -14.41
C GLU A 540 8.65 -30.72 -12.91
N ALA A 541 7.62 -30.75 -12.06
CA ALA A 541 7.76 -30.64 -10.62
C ALA A 541 7.74 -31.99 -9.89
N ARG A 542 7.36 -33.08 -10.58
CA ARG A 542 7.31 -34.44 -10.00
C ARG A 542 8.71 -34.90 -9.62
N ASN A 543 8.83 -35.64 -8.53
CA ASN A 543 10.10 -36.05 -7.93
C ASN A 543 11.00 -34.87 -7.49
N GLY A 544 10.44 -33.65 -7.39
CA GLY A 544 11.11 -32.46 -6.89
C GLY A 544 10.72 -32.11 -5.45
N ASP A 545 11.30 -31.04 -4.94
CA ASP A 545 11.08 -30.58 -3.55
C ASP A 545 9.88 -29.62 -3.41
N GLY A 546 9.18 -29.29 -4.51
CA GLY A 546 8.15 -28.24 -4.50
C GLY A 546 8.72 -26.82 -4.33
N CYS A 547 7.86 -25.86 -4.00
CA CYS A 547 8.25 -24.46 -3.85
C CYS A 547 7.69 -23.83 -2.55
N GLU A 548 8.14 -22.59 -2.25
CA GLU A 548 7.75 -21.82 -1.06
C GLU A 548 6.24 -21.49 -1.01
N ILE A 549 5.49 -21.74 -2.07
CA ILE A 549 4.04 -21.56 -2.12
C ILE A 549 3.32 -22.85 -1.76
N CYS A 550 3.66 -23.96 -2.43
CA CYS A 550 2.93 -25.23 -2.24
C CYS A 550 3.28 -25.92 -0.92
N LYS A 551 4.54 -25.91 -0.47
CA LYS A 551 4.94 -26.53 0.79
C LYS A 551 4.06 -26.10 1.98
N PRO A 552 4.01 -24.81 2.38
CA PRO A 552 3.20 -24.39 3.53
C PRO A 552 1.69 -24.51 3.26
N THR A 553 1.26 -24.48 2.00
CA THR A 553 -0.16 -24.66 1.66
C THR A 553 -0.61 -26.10 1.84
N VAL A 554 0.15 -27.06 1.31
CA VAL A 554 -0.13 -28.50 1.47
C VAL A 554 0.01 -28.91 2.93
N GLY A 555 1.03 -28.41 3.63
CA GLY A 555 1.17 -28.60 5.07
C GLY A 555 -0.07 -28.15 5.85
N SER A 556 -0.62 -26.99 5.54
CA SER A 556 -1.86 -26.49 6.14
C SER A 556 -3.08 -27.37 5.78
N ILE A 557 -3.17 -27.88 4.56
CA ILE A 557 -4.23 -28.80 4.14
C ILE A 557 -4.15 -30.11 4.94
N ILE A 558 -3.00 -30.75 4.97
CA ILE A 558 -2.77 -32.02 5.69
C ILE A 558 -3.08 -31.81 7.19
N ALA A 559 -2.62 -30.71 7.79
CA ALA A 559 -2.88 -30.39 9.20
C ALA A 559 -4.37 -30.20 9.49
N SER A 560 -5.16 -29.64 8.57
CA SER A 560 -6.60 -29.49 8.76
C SER A 560 -7.38 -30.80 8.57
N LEU A 561 -6.81 -31.76 7.85
CA LEU A 561 -7.39 -33.09 7.57
C LEU A 561 -6.85 -34.21 8.47
N ALA A 562 -5.75 -33.98 9.20
CA ALA A 562 -5.07 -35.00 9.98
C ALA A 562 -5.99 -35.85 10.86
N PRO A 563 -6.99 -35.28 11.58
CA PRO A 563 -7.91 -36.07 12.40
C PRO A 563 -8.79 -37.03 11.59
N SER A 564 -9.05 -36.74 10.32
CA SER A 564 -9.91 -37.54 9.45
C SER A 564 -9.20 -38.59 8.60
N VAL A 565 -7.86 -38.46 8.43
CA VAL A 565 -7.07 -39.35 7.54
C VAL A 565 -6.40 -40.51 8.28
N GLY A 566 -6.32 -40.51 9.60
CA GLY A 566 -5.79 -41.65 10.36
C GLY A 566 -4.85 -41.32 11.51
N ALA A 567 -4.33 -42.38 12.15
CA ALA A 567 -3.60 -42.31 13.43
C ALA A 567 -2.20 -41.63 13.37
N GLY A 568 -1.75 -41.18 12.21
CA GLY A 568 -0.45 -40.51 12.08
C GLY A 568 -0.48 -39.01 12.35
N GLY A 569 -1.64 -38.38 12.23
CA GLY A 569 -1.78 -36.94 12.38
C GLY A 569 -0.83 -36.12 11.52
N TYR A 570 -0.87 -34.82 11.69
CA TYR A 570 0.12 -33.91 11.08
C TYR A 570 1.41 -33.96 11.89
N VAL A 571 2.51 -34.36 11.27
CA VAL A 571 3.80 -34.52 11.90
C VAL A 571 4.71 -33.35 11.51
N LEU A 572 5.34 -32.71 12.51
CA LEU A 572 6.26 -31.59 12.28
C LEU A 572 7.66 -32.04 11.86
N ASP A 573 7.94 -33.34 11.87
CA ASP A 573 9.26 -33.92 11.63
C ASP A 573 9.44 -34.48 10.23
N GLY A 574 10.68 -34.80 9.85
CA GLY A 574 11.04 -35.39 8.58
C GLY A 574 10.57 -34.52 7.39
N GLU A 575 9.98 -35.16 6.43
CA GLU A 575 9.46 -34.52 5.23
C GLU A 575 8.48 -33.39 5.55
N GLN A 576 7.61 -33.57 6.55
CA GLN A 576 6.61 -32.58 6.95
C GLN A 576 7.23 -31.32 7.59
N ALA A 577 8.38 -31.42 8.22
CA ALA A 577 9.09 -30.28 8.78
C ALA A 577 9.46 -29.26 7.71
N ALA A 578 9.79 -29.70 6.49
CA ALA A 578 10.10 -28.82 5.36
C ALA A 578 8.89 -28.09 4.77
N LEU A 579 7.67 -28.50 5.12
CA LEU A 579 6.42 -27.85 4.67
C LEU A 579 6.03 -26.66 5.54
N GLN A 580 6.62 -26.55 6.74
CA GLN A 580 6.28 -25.52 7.73
C GLN A 580 7.01 -24.22 7.44
N ASP A 581 6.39 -23.12 7.82
CA ASP A 581 7.13 -21.89 8.03
C ASP A 581 7.83 -21.90 9.42
N THR A 582 8.70 -20.93 9.68
CA THR A 582 9.45 -20.86 10.94
C THR A 582 8.54 -20.79 12.17
N ASN A 583 7.39 -20.14 12.07
CA ASN A 583 6.45 -19.99 13.19
C ASN A 583 5.80 -21.34 13.54
N ASP A 584 5.38 -22.09 12.54
CA ASP A 584 4.79 -23.40 12.75
C ASP A 584 5.84 -24.39 13.26
N HIS A 585 7.07 -24.34 12.75
CA HIS A 585 8.14 -25.24 13.14
C HIS A 585 8.54 -25.10 14.61
N PHE A 586 8.64 -23.87 15.10
CA PHE A 586 9.02 -23.58 16.49
C PHE A 586 7.84 -23.35 17.44
N LEU A 587 6.60 -23.50 17.00
CA LEU A 587 5.37 -23.35 17.77
C LEU A 587 5.29 -22.01 18.52
N ALA A 588 5.89 -20.97 17.95
CA ALA A 588 5.97 -19.62 18.51
C ALA A 588 6.14 -18.61 17.36
N ASN A 589 5.77 -17.33 17.57
CA ASN A 589 5.98 -16.31 16.55
C ASN A 589 7.41 -15.78 16.57
N LEU A 590 8.09 -15.88 15.44
CA LEU A 590 9.38 -15.25 15.23
C LEU A 590 9.24 -13.71 15.31
N GLN A 591 10.10 -13.09 16.09
CA GLN A 591 10.17 -11.64 16.29
C GLN A 591 11.28 -11.02 15.42
N ARG A 592 11.23 -9.69 15.27
CA ARG A 592 12.12 -8.94 14.39
C ARG A 592 13.63 -9.13 14.67
N ASN A 593 14.02 -9.44 15.90
CA ASN A 593 15.41 -9.66 16.29
C ASN A 593 15.82 -11.14 16.37
N GLY A 594 15.01 -12.05 15.84
CA GLY A 594 15.28 -13.50 15.92
C GLY A 594 14.80 -14.18 17.22
N SER A 595 14.25 -13.43 18.18
CA SER A 595 13.58 -14.01 19.36
C SER A 595 12.15 -14.46 19.02
N TYR A 596 11.48 -15.09 19.96
CA TYR A 596 10.12 -15.61 19.80
C TYR A 596 9.15 -15.01 20.82
N SER A 597 7.86 -14.95 20.47
CA SER A 597 6.78 -14.69 21.43
C SER A 597 6.08 -15.99 21.82
N ILE A 598 5.78 -16.10 23.10
CA ILE A 598 5.03 -17.21 23.70
C ILE A 598 3.65 -16.68 24.10
N VAL A 599 2.61 -17.39 23.72
CA VAL A 599 1.22 -16.98 23.99
C VAL A 599 0.47 -18.11 24.68
N PRO A 600 0.39 -18.09 26.01
CA PRO A 600 -0.45 -19.05 26.76
C PRO A 600 -1.93 -18.84 26.42
N ARG A 601 -2.70 -19.92 26.33
CA ARG A 601 -4.14 -19.85 26.12
C ARG A 601 -4.85 -19.32 27.35
N ILE A 602 -5.64 -18.28 27.16
CA ILE A 602 -6.52 -17.66 28.18
C ILE A 602 -7.92 -17.63 27.59
N PRO A 603 -8.70 -18.74 27.70
CA PRO A 603 -9.97 -18.86 27.00
C PRO A 603 -10.95 -17.76 27.37
N GLY A 604 -11.56 -17.11 26.36
CA GLY A 604 -12.48 -16.01 26.58
C GLY A 604 -11.88 -14.79 27.28
N GLY A 605 -10.58 -14.74 27.50
CA GLY A 605 -9.91 -13.70 28.27
C GLY A 605 -10.07 -13.85 29.79
N GLU A 606 -10.61 -14.95 30.28
CA GLU A 606 -10.77 -15.22 31.72
C GLU A 606 -9.55 -15.96 32.26
N ILE A 607 -8.96 -15.44 33.32
CA ILE A 607 -7.77 -16.02 33.98
C ILE A 607 -7.89 -16.00 35.50
N THR A 608 -7.45 -17.07 36.16
CA THR A 608 -7.41 -17.12 37.62
C THR A 608 -6.22 -16.33 38.17
N PRO A 609 -6.29 -15.84 39.43
CA PRO A 609 -5.16 -15.17 40.07
C PRO A 609 -3.89 -16.01 40.08
N GLU A 610 -4.00 -17.32 40.35
CA GLU A 610 -2.88 -18.26 40.43
C GLU A 610 -2.17 -18.40 39.08
N LYS A 611 -2.94 -18.55 38.00
CA LYS A 611 -2.39 -18.59 36.63
C LYS A 611 -1.75 -17.26 36.20
N LEU A 612 -2.31 -16.13 36.64
CA LEU A 612 -1.74 -14.81 36.38
C LEU A 612 -0.38 -14.65 37.08
N ILE A 613 -0.24 -15.16 38.31
CA ILE A 613 1.03 -15.19 39.07
C ILE A 613 2.07 -15.98 38.28
N VAL A 614 1.74 -17.20 37.84
CA VAL A 614 2.67 -18.03 37.03
C VAL A 614 3.18 -17.32 35.80
N ILE A 615 2.30 -16.63 35.03
CA ILE A 615 2.73 -15.83 33.88
C ILE A 615 3.73 -14.75 34.30
N GLY A 616 3.47 -14.04 35.38
CA GLY A 616 4.36 -13.01 35.91
C GLY A 616 5.73 -13.57 36.35
N GLU A 617 5.73 -14.73 37.04
CA GLU A 617 6.98 -15.42 37.45
C GLU A 617 7.79 -15.90 36.25
N VAL A 618 7.16 -16.54 35.26
CA VAL A 618 7.81 -16.98 34.02
C VAL A 618 8.42 -15.78 33.29
N ALA A 619 7.68 -14.71 33.17
CA ALA A 619 8.17 -13.51 32.49
C ALA A 619 9.38 -12.90 33.19
N ARG A 620 9.35 -12.82 34.53
CA ARG A 620 10.44 -12.31 35.36
C ARG A 620 11.69 -13.20 35.25
N ASP A 621 11.53 -14.49 35.40
CA ASP A 621 12.64 -15.44 35.53
C ASP A 621 13.37 -15.64 34.18
N PHE A 622 12.66 -15.51 33.03
CA PHE A 622 13.24 -15.60 31.71
C PHE A 622 13.52 -14.23 31.06
N GLY A 623 13.25 -13.13 31.76
CA GLY A 623 13.51 -11.76 31.27
C GLY A 623 12.64 -11.37 30.09
N LEU A 624 11.40 -11.81 30.03
CA LEU A 624 10.49 -11.60 28.90
C LEU A 624 9.70 -10.29 29.05
N TYR A 625 9.47 -9.61 27.92
CA TYR A 625 8.55 -8.48 27.86
C TYR A 625 7.10 -8.99 27.87
N THR A 626 6.25 -8.42 28.71
CA THR A 626 4.85 -8.79 28.84
C THR A 626 3.93 -7.73 28.26
N LYS A 627 2.90 -8.15 27.51
CA LYS A 627 1.87 -7.24 27.00
C LYS A 627 0.51 -7.90 26.93
N ILE A 628 -0.52 -7.20 27.41
CA ILE A 628 -1.92 -7.54 27.10
C ILE A 628 -2.19 -7.02 25.69
N THR A 629 -2.54 -7.92 24.80
CA THR A 629 -2.77 -7.61 23.37
C THR A 629 -4.25 -7.46 23.07
N GLY A 630 -4.59 -6.92 21.89
CA GLY A 630 -5.98 -6.66 21.49
C GLY A 630 -6.87 -7.90 21.36
N GLY A 631 -6.29 -9.11 21.43
CA GLY A 631 -7.02 -10.37 21.48
C GLY A 631 -7.36 -10.85 22.88
N GLN A 632 -7.24 -10.02 23.92
CA GLN A 632 -7.40 -10.41 25.33
C GLN A 632 -6.41 -11.51 25.76
N ARG A 633 -5.19 -11.48 25.24
CA ARG A 633 -4.11 -12.41 25.58
C ARG A 633 -3.01 -11.67 26.31
N ILE A 634 -2.25 -12.40 27.12
CA ILE A 634 -0.99 -11.95 27.68
C ILE A 634 0.13 -12.61 26.87
N ASP A 635 0.77 -11.83 26.01
CA ASP A 635 1.85 -12.31 25.15
C ASP A 635 3.19 -12.05 25.84
N LEU A 636 4.09 -13.05 25.86
CA LEU A 636 5.44 -13.00 26.41
C LEU A 636 6.43 -12.90 25.25
N PHE A 637 7.15 -11.79 25.14
CA PHE A 637 8.04 -11.52 24.01
C PHE A 637 9.50 -11.63 24.43
N GLY A 638 10.36 -12.06 23.51
CA GLY A 638 11.79 -12.03 23.68
C GLY A 638 12.41 -13.37 24.09
N ALA A 639 11.67 -14.47 24.03
CA ALA A 639 12.24 -15.79 24.30
C ALA A 639 13.23 -16.19 23.20
N ARG A 640 14.39 -16.70 23.57
CA ARG A 640 15.28 -17.38 22.64
C ARG A 640 14.74 -18.78 22.34
N VAL A 641 15.14 -19.36 21.22
CA VAL A 641 14.70 -20.71 20.81
C VAL A 641 15.02 -21.77 21.87
N ASP A 642 16.20 -21.68 22.52
CA ASP A 642 16.65 -22.59 23.57
C ASP A 642 15.83 -22.48 24.86
N GLN A 643 15.16 -21.35 25.11
CA GLN A 643 14.31 -21.13 26.28
C GLN A 643 12.87 -21.66 26.10
N LEU A 644 12.41 -21.86 24.86
CA LEU A 644 11.03 -22.22 24.59
C LEU A 644 10.56 -23.47 25.35
N PRO A 645 11.30 -24.62 25.36
CA PRO A 645 10.85 -25.82 26.06
C PRO A 645 10.72 -25.63 27.57
N GLU A 646 11.65 -24.92 28.20
CA GLU A 646 11.60 -24.70 29.66
C GLU A 646 10.45 -23.79 30.07
N VAL A 647 10.19 -22.74 29.27
CA VAL A 647 9.04 -21.85 29.49
C VAL A 647 7.74 -22.62 29.31
N TRP A 648 7.62 -23.45 28.26
CA TRP A 648 6.42 -24.27 28.04
C TRP A 648 6.21 -25.29 29.18
N ALA A 649 7.26 -25.93 29.65
CA ALA A 649 7.14 -26.87 30.76
C ALA A 649 6.49 -26.21 31.98
N ARG A 650 6.95 -25.03 32.40
CA ARG A 650 6.36 -24.29 33.52
C ARG A 650 4.92 -23.87 33.28
N LEU A 651 4.58 -23.47 32.05
CA LEU A 651 3.22 -23.08 31.68
C LEU A 651 2.28 -24.29 31.63
N VAL A 652 2.71 -25.39 31.03
CA VAL A 652 1.93 -26.65 30.94
C VAL A 652 1.71 -27.24 32.34
N ASP A 653 2.71 -27.26 33.23
CA ASP A 653 2.57 -27.70 34.60
C ASP A 653 1.55 -26.87 35.40
N ALA A 654 1.37 -25.61 35.07
CA ALA A 654 0.33 -24.73 35.61
C ALA A 654 -1.03 -24.87 34.90
N GLY A 655 -1.17 -25.81 33.97
CA GLY A 655 -2.41 -26.07 33.23
C GLY A 655 -2.70 -25.06 32.15
N PHE A 656 -1.69 -24.43 31.53
CA PHE A 656 -1.81 -23.70 30.29
C PHE A 656 -1.61 -24.63 29.11
N GLU A 657 -2.17 -24.23 27.96
CA GLU A 657 -1.96 -24.80 26.64
C GLU A 657 -1.39 -23.76 25.70
N SER A 658 -0.89 -24.19 24.55
CA SER A 658 -0.56 -23.29 23.45
C SER A 658 -1.75 -22.44 23.04
N GLY A 659 -1.60 -21.12 23.00
CA GLY A 659 -2.60 -20.19 22.48
C GLY A 659 -2.70 -20.20 20.96
N HIS A 660 -1.91 -21.03 20.26
CA HIS A 660 -1.90 -21.17 18.79
C HIS A 660 -1.82 -19.83 18.05
N ALA A 661 -1.09 -18.86 18.63
CA ALA A 661 -0.98 -17.52 18.07
C ALA A 661 0.01 -17.41 16.89
N TYR A 662 0.51 -18.52 16.41
CA TYR A 662 1.39 -18.71 15.26
C TYR A 662 0.66 -19.48 14.17
N GLY A 663 1.20 -19.52 12.97
CA GLY A 663 0.60 -20.23 11.84
C GLY A 663 -0.78 -19.70 11.43
N LYS A 664 -1.50 -20.49 10.67
CA LYS A 664 -2.84 -20.20 10.15
C LYS A 664 -3.90 -21.04 10.91
N ALA A 665 -4.32 -20.54 12.05
CA ALA A 665 -5.24 -21.23 12.96
C ALA A 665 -6.25 -20.27 13.58
N LEU A 666 -7.24 -20.84 14.31
CA LEU A 666 -8.11 -20.03 15.16
C LEU A 666 -7.28 -19.38 16.27
N ARG A 667 -7.49 -18.08 16.45
CA ARG A 667 -6.93 -17.28 17.54
C ARG A 667 -7.86 -17.31 18.74
N THR A 668 -7.61 -16.47 19.73
CA THR A 668 -8.48 -16.29 20.90
C THR A 668 -9.89 -15.87 20.49
N VAL A 669 -10.90 -16.33 21.24
CA VAL A 669 -12.29 -15.82 21.15
C VAL A 669 -12.46 -14.71 22.17
N LYS A 670 -12.54 -13.45 21.71
CA LYS A 670 -12.78 -12.30 22.61
C LYS A 670 -14.15 -12.41 23.28
N SER A 671 -14.25 -11.97 24.52
CA SER A 671 -15.54 -11.81 25.21
C SER A 671 -15.69 -10.40 25.79
N CYS A 672 -16.92 -9.96 26.01
CA CYS A 672 -17.21 -8.93 27.02
C CYS A 672 -17.48 -9.59 28.37
N VAL A 673 -17.67 -8.81 29.42
CA VAL A 673 -17.85 -9.33 30.80
C VAL A 673 -19.18 -10.05 31.03
N GLY A 674 -20.05 -10.16 30.02
CA GLY A 674 -21.29 -10.92 30.03
C GLY A 674 -22.36 -10.42 31.03
N GLN A 675 -23.46 -11.19 31.16
CA GLN A 675 -24.60 -10.84 31.99
C GLN A 675 -24.28 -10.85 33.50
N THR A 676 -23.26 -11.62 33.90
CA THR A 676 -22.88 -11.73 35.32
C THR A 676 -22.39 -10.42 35.92
N TRP A 677 -21.62 -9.66 35.16
CA TRP A 677 -20.98 -8.42 35.61
C TRP A 677 -21.56 -7.14 34.96
N CYS A 678 -22.21 -7.26 33.82
CA CYS A 678 -22.72 -6.12 33.08
C CYS A 678 -24.25 -6.01 33.17
N ARG A 679 -24.76 -4.87 33.66
CA ARG A 679 -26.21 -4.63 33.75
C ARG A 679 -26.96 -4.65 32.41
N TYR A 680 -26.25 -4.60 31.28
CA TYR A 680 -26.82 -4.64 29.94
C TYR A 680 -26.66 -6.00 29.27
N GLY A 681 -25.90 -6.91 29.88
CA GLY A 681 -25.71 -8.25 29.36
C GLY A 681 -27.02 -9.05 29.41
N VAL A 682 -27.36 -9.70 28.29
CA VAL A 682 -28.57 -10.53 28.18
C VAL A 682 -28.26 -12.02 28.13
N GLN A 683 -26.98 -12.38 27.85
CA GLN A 683 -26.50 -13.76 27.86
C GLN A 683 -25.08 -13.82 28.47
N ASP A 684 -24.65 -15.01 28.81
CA ASP A 684 -23.32 -15.31 29.35
C ASP A 684 -22.29 -15.43 28.21
N SER A 685 -21.78 -14.27 27.77
CA SER A 685 -20.78 -14.21 26.68
C SER A 685 -19.41 -14.77 27.06
N VAL A 686 -19.06 -14.80 28.35
CA VAL A 686 -17.78 -15.36 28.81
C VAL A 686 -17.81 -16.88 28.67
N ARG A 687 -18.86 -17.55 29.21
CA ARG A 687 -19.05 -18.98 29.05
C ARG A 687 -19.04 -19.42 27.58
N MET A 688 -19.83 -18.74 26.76
CA MET A 688 -19.89 -19.07 25.33
C MET A 688 -18.53 -18.87 24.64
N ALA A 689 -17.80 -17.80 24.94
CA ALA A 689 -16.48 -17.56 24.36
C ALA A 689 -15.46 -18.65 24.77
N ILE A 690 -15.48 -19.06 26.03
CA ILE A 690 -14.65 -20.15 26.54
C ILE A 690 -14.97 -21.45 25.81
N GLU A 691 -16.26 -21.78 25.68
CA GLU A 691 -16.72 -22.99 25.00
C GLU A 691 -16.30 -23.04 23.54
N LEU A 692 -16.48 -21.94 22.80
CA LEU A 692 -16.06 -21.82 21.39
C LEU A 692 -14.53 -21.88 21.25
N GLU A 693 -13.78 -21.23 22.13
CA GLU A 693 -12.31 -21.26 22.06
C GLU A 693 -11.76 -22.66 22.34
N LEU A 694 -12.27 -23.35 23.34
CA LEU A 694 -11.85 -24.70 23.66
C LEU A 694 -12.31 -25.72 22.61
N ARG A 695 -13.45 -25.49 21.93
CA ARG A 695 -13.91 -26.35 20.85
C ARG A 695 -13.01 -26.25 19.62
N TYR A 696 -12.63 -25.05 19.21
CA TYR A 696 -11.89 -24.81 17.95
C TYR A 696 -10.39 -24.58 18.13
N ARG A 697 -9.86 -24.83 19.33
CA ARG A 697 -8.41 -24.74 19.60
C ARG A 697 -7.63 -25.65 18.65
N GLY A 698 -6.52 -25.12 18.11
CA GLY A 698 -5.70 -25.88 17.15
C GLY A 698 -6.29 -26.01 15.73
N LEU A 699 -7.50 -25.49 15.45
CA LEU A 699 -8.12 -25.61 14.14
C LEU A 699 -7.30 -24.86 13.09
N ARG A 700 -6.74 -25.59 12.14
CA ARG A 700 -5.97 -25.06 11.02
C ARG A 700 -6.88 -24.57 9.90
N SER A 701 -6.51 -23.49 9.24
CA SER A 701 -7.35 -22.82 8.26
C SER A 701 -6.51 -22.11 7.18
N PRO A 702 -7.07 -21.75 6.02
CA PRO A 702 -6.34 -21.03 4.95
C PRO A 702 -5.69 -19.73 5.40
N HIS A 703 -6.29 -19.05 6.37
CA HIS A 703 -5.77 -17.84 7.01
C HIS A 703 -6.10 -17.85 8.50
N LYS A 704 -5.42 -17.00 9.30
CA LYS A 704 -5.77 -16.86 10.73
C LYS A 704 -7.24 -16.47 10.91
N LEU A 705 -7.93 -17.14 11.82
CA LEU A 705 -9.32 -16.86 12.19
C LEU A 705 -9.37 -16.06 13.49
N LYS A 706 -10.22 -15.06 13.54
CA LYS A 706 -10.52 -14.24 14.72
C LYS A 706 -12.00 -14.28 15.01
N SER A 707 -12.37 -14.34 16.28
CA SER A 707 -13.76 -14.39 16.71
C SER A 707 -14.00 -13.59 17.97
N ALA A 708 -15.27 -13.31 18.26
CA ALA A 708 -15.68 -12.63 19.48
C ALA A 708 -17.13 -12.90 19.82
N VAL A 709 -17.45 -12.84 21.13
CA VAL A 709 -18.79 -12.99 21.67
C VAL A 709 -19.17 -11.77 22.50
N SER A 710 -20.19 -11.05 22.08
CA SER A 710 -20.76 -9.90 22.78
C SER A 710 -22.05 -10.29 23.51
N GLY A 711 -22.14 -10.01 24.80
CA GLY A 711 -23.28 -10.36 25.67
C GLY A 711 -24.53 -9.49 25.47
N CYS A 712 -24.52 -8.55 24.51
CA CYS A 712 -25.67 -7.72 24.11
C CYS A 712 -25.36 -6.93 22.82
N ALA A 713 -26.37 -6.25 22.29
CA ALA A 713 -26.28 -5.41 21.07
C ALA A 713 -25.33 -4.21 21.17
N ARG A 714 -24.73 -3.89 22.32
CA ARG A 714 -23.69 -2.86 22.45
C ARG A 714 -22.35 -3.28 21.89
N GLU A 715 -22.16 -4.53 21.64
CA GLU A 715 -21.03 -5.10 20.88
C GLU A 715 -19.62 -4.76 21.43
N CYS A 716 -19.48 -4.78 22.75
CA CYS A 716 -18.23 -4.42 23.42
C CYS A 716 -17.05 -5.36 23.10
N ALA A 717 -17.29 -6.57 22.60
CA ALA A 717 -16.25 -7.50 22.13
C ALA A 717 -15.88 -7.32 20.65
N GLU A 718 -16.51 -6.37 19.94
CA GLU A 718 -16.27 -6.08 18.51
C GLU A 718 -16.51 -7.29 17.60
N ALA A 719 -17.62 -7.99 17.84
CA ALA A 719 -17.97 -9.24 17.16
C ALA A 719 -18.10 -9.06 15.63
N ARG A 720 -18.69 -7.95 15.17
CA ARG A 720 -18.87 -7.67 13.73
C ARG A 720 -17.59 -7.33 12.99
N GLY A 721 -16.47 -7.13 13.66
CA GLY A 721 -15.16 -6.96 13.04
C GLY A 721 -14.34 -8.26 12.97
N LYS A 722 -14.96 -9.44 13.11
CA LYS A 722 -14.30 -10.74 13.19
C LYS A 722 -14.70 -11.68 12.06
N ASP A 723 -13.91 -12.71 11.81
CA ASP A 723 -14.18 -13.74 10.80
C ASP A 723 -15.51 -14.44 11.05
N PHE A 724 -15.80 -14.74 12.32
CA PHE A 724 -17.15 -14.95 12.81
C PHE A 724 -17.36 -14.23 14.16
N GLY A 725 -18.54 -13.72 14.38
CA GLY A 725 -18.91 -12.96 15.56
C GLY A 725 -20.27 -13.36 16.09
N VAL A 726 -20.40 -13.38 17.42
CA VAL A 726 -21.64 -13.76 18.10
C VAL A 726 -22.13 -12.61 18.95
N ILE A 727 -23.40 -12.23 18.77
CA ILE A 727 -24.03 -11.17 19.55
C ILE A 727 -25.28 -11.73 20.23
N ALA A 728 -25.34 -11.58 21.54
CA ALA A 728 -26.48 -12.04 22.33
C ALA A 728 -27.73 -11.19 22.09
N THR A 729 -28.89 -11.89 22.01
CA THR A 729 -30.24 -11.31 22.07
C THR A 729 -30.97 -11.84 23.30
N SER A 730 -32.16 -11.31 23.55
CA SER A 730 -33.03 -11.86 24.63
C SER A 730 -33.52 -13.28 24.35
N ASN A 731 -33.50 -13.69 23.08
CA ASN A 731 -34.03 -14.97 22.61
C ASN A 731 -32.95 -16.03 22.34
N GLY A 732 -31.67 -15.63 22.34
CA GLY A 732 -30.57 -16.52 21.98
C GLY A 732 -29.37 -15.74 21.43
N TRP A 733 -28.80 -16.22 20.32
CA TRP A 733 -27.59 -15.69 19.72
C TRP A 733 -27.78 -15.34 18.24
N ASN A 734 -27.22 -14.25 17.82
CA ASN A 734 -27.06 -13.91 16.40
C ASN A 734 -25.65 -14.25 15.96
N LEU A 735 -25.51 -14.98 14.86
CA LEU A 735 -24.24 -15.34 14.23
C LEU A 735 -23.95 -14.43 13.04
N TYR A 736 -22.83 -13.75 13.07
CA TYR A 736 -22.31 -12.89 12.01
C TYR A 736 -21.04 -13.49 11.43
N VAL A 737 -20.83 -13.40 10.11
CA VAL A 737 -19.68 -13.98 9.41
C VAL A 737 -19.05 -13.03 8.40
N GLY A 738 -17.77 -13.25 8.05
CA GLY A 738 -17.06 -12.51 7.02
C GLY A 738 -16.62 -11.10 7.42
N GLY A 739 -16.49 -10.80 8.70
CA GLY A 739 -15.94 -9.54 9.17
C GLY A 739 -14.41 -9.48 9.11
N ASN A 740 -13.87 -8.28 8.99
CA ASN A 740 -12.44 -8.01 9.03
C ASN A 740 -12.16 -6.68 9.72
N GLY A 741 -11.42 -6.70 10.82
CA GLY A 741 -10.91 -5.50 11.50
C GLY A 741 -9.43 -5.22 11.16
N GLY A 742 -9.00 -5.51 9.93
CA GLY A 742 -7.64 -5.29 9.44
C GLY A 742 -7.50 -4.01 8.60
N ALA A 743 -6.53 -4.00 7.67
CA ALA A 743 -6.26 -2.87 6.79
C ALA A 743 -7.45 -2.52 5.88
N ASP A 744 -8.20 -3.54 5.45
CA ASP A 744 -9.44 -3.38 4.68
C ASP A 744 -10.61 -3.79 5.59
N PRO A 745 -11.15 -2.86 6.40
CA PRO A 745 -12.17 -3.19 7.38
C PRO A 745 -13.51 -3.51 6.70
N ARG A 746 -14.15 -4.58 7.17
CA ARG A 746 -15.47 -5.00 6.73
C ARG A 746 -16.30 -5.44 7.93
N HIS A 747 -17.54 -5.00 8.04
CA HIS A 747 -18.48 -5.54 9.01
C HIS A 747 -18.94 -6.94 8.59
N ALA A 748 -19.04 -7.85 9.56
CA ALA A 748 -19.60 -9.15 9.36
C ALA A 748 -21.10 -9.08 9.05
N ASP A 749 -21.58 -9.94 8.16
CA ASP A 749 -22.99 -10.06 7.79
C ASP A 749 -23.71 -11.07 8.67
N LEU A 750 -25.01 -10.85 8.88
CA LEU A 750 -25.86 -11.74 9.67
C LEU A 750 -26.11 -13.03 8.89
N LEU A 751 -25.60 -14.16 9.39
CA LEU A 751 -25.86 -15.49 8.84
C LEU A 751 -27.18 -16.08 9.37
N ALA A 752 -27.36 -16.07 10.69
CA ALA A 752 -28.57 -16.58 11.34
C ALA A 752 -28.82 -15.83 12.68
N GLN A 753 -30.07 -15.83 13.15
CA GLN A 753 -30.51 -15.06 14.32
C GLN A 753 -31.27 -15.94 15.33
N ASP A 754 -31.27 -15.47 16.58
CA ASP A 754 -32.04 -16.06 17.71
C ASP A 754 -31.75 -17.55 17.94
N LEU A 755 -30.50 -17.96 17.74
CA LEU A 755 -30.02 -19.34 17.86
C LEU A 755 -29.91 -19.79 19.32
N SER A 756 -30.30 -21.02 19.63
CA SER A 756 -29.87 -21.69 20.87
C SER A 756 -28.37 -21.99 20.85
N ASP A 757 -27.78 -22.29 22.02
CA ASP A 757 -26.35 -22.65 22.13
C ASP A 757 -25.97 -23.79 21.16
N ALA A 758 -26.80 -24.85 21.08
CA ALA A 758 -26.53 -25.99 20.23
C ALA A 758 -26.62 -25.68 18.73
N GLU A 759 -27.58 -24.85 18.32
CA GLU A 759 -27.71 -24.39 16.93
C GLU A 759 -26.54 -23.46 16.54
N LEU A 760 -26.16 -22.53 17.42
CA LEU A 760 -25.05 -21.65 17.22
C LEU A 760 -23.76 -22.43 16.95
N ILE A 761 -23.42 -23.38 17.84
CA ILE A 761 -22.20 -24.19 17.72
C ILE A 761 -22.24 -25.00 16.41
N ARG A 762 -23.34 -25.63 16.08
CA ARG A 762 -23.50 -26.40 14.87
C ARG A 762 -23.32 -25.56 13.60
N LEU A 763 -23.91 -24.37 13.55
CA LEU A 763 -23.73 -23.48 12.40
C LEU A 763 -22.32 -22.95 12.27
N ILE A 764 -21.62 -22.68 13.39
CA ILE A 764 -20.21 -22.29 13.35
C ILE A 764 -19.36 -23.47 12.88
N ASP A 765 -19.61 -24.71 13.32
CA ASP A 765 -18.94 -25.93 12.84
C ASP A 765 -19.00 -26.03 11.30
N ARG A 766 -20.21 -25.94 10.76
CA ARG A 766 -20.47 -26.01 9.32
C ARG A 766 -19.79 -24.87 8.56
N PHE A 767 -19.94 -23.63 9.05
CA PHE A 767 -19.34 -22.44 8.44
C PHE A 767 -17.83 -22.55 8.36
N LEU A 768 -17.17 -22.90 9.46
CA LEU A 768 -15.72 -23.01 9.53
C LEU A 768 -15.19 -24.12 8.61
N MET A 769 -15.83 -25.30 8.61
CA MET A 769 -15.39 -26.40 7.75
C MET A 769 -15.69 -26.13 6.28
N PHE A 770 -16.79 -25.46 5.94
CA PHE A 770 -17.09 -25.06 4.56
C PHE A 770 -16.08 -24.03 4.05
N TYR A 771 -15.72 -23.03 4.87
CA TYR A 771 -14.65 -22.09 4.57
C TYR A 771 -13.28 -22.78 4.40
N ILE A 772 -12.88 -23.66 5.31
CA ILE A 772 -11.59 -24.39 5.24
C ILE A 772 -11.51 -25.23 3.96
N ARG A 773 -12.62 -25.82 3.54
CA ARG A 773 -12.73 -26.66 2.34
C ARG A 773 -12.64 -25.87 1.05
N THR A 774 -13.27 -24.68 0.96
CA THR A 774 -13.53 -23.98 -0.31
C THR A 774 -12.73 -22.69 -0.49
N ALA A 775 -12.10 -22.20 0.56
CA ALA A 775 -11.29 -20.98 0.46
C ALA A 775 -9.93 -21.22 -0.18
N ASP A 776 -9.42 -20.19 -0.84
CA ASP A 776 -8.12 -20.20 -1.48
C ASP A 776 -6.98 -19.93 -0.49
N ARG A 777 -5.74 -20.01 -0.99
CA ARG A 777 -4.55 -19.77 -0.19
C ARG A 777 -4.53 -18.35 0.37
N LEU A 778 -4.29 -18.21 1.67
CA LEU A 778 -4.22 -16.92 2.39
C LEU A 778 -5.49 -16.06 2.28
N GLU A 779 -6.59 -16.64 1.90
CA GLU A 779 -7.86 -15.95 1.74
C GLU A 779 -8.59 -15.83 3.08
N ARG A 780 -8.95 -14.60 3.47
CA ARG A 780 -9.77 -14.30 4.65
C ARG A 780 -11.24 -14.63 4.37
N THR A 781 -12.00 -14.89 5.42
CA THR A 781 -13.45 -15.12 5.31
C THR A 781 -14.19 -13.99 4.63
N SER A 782 -13.73 -12.74 4.80
CA SER A 782 -14.31 -11.57 4.11
C SER A 782 -14.12 -11.63 2.60
N ALA A 783 -12.89 -11.88 2.13
CA ALA A 783 -12.57 -11.99 0.71
C ALA A 783 -13.19 -13.25 0.09
N TRP A 784 -13.24 -14.35 0.84
CA TRP A 784 -13.89 -15.58 0.42
C TRP A 784 -15.39 -15.39 0.18
N LEU A 785 -16.12 -14.69 1.08
CA LEU A 785 -17.52 -14.37 0.90
C LEU A 785 -17.80 -13.46 -0.31
N GLU A 786 -16.87 -12.58 -0.64
CA GLU A 786 -16.97 -11.70 -1.82
C GLU A 786 -16.68 -12.46 -3.13
N ARG A 787 -15.83 -13.49 -3.07
CA ARG A 787 -15.42 -14.28 -4.24
C ARG A 787 -16.36 -15.42 -4.56
N ILE A 788 -16.89 -16.08 -3.54
CA ILE A 788 -17.75 -17.26 -3.75
C ILE A 788 -19.02 -16.86 -4.49
N GLU A 789 -19.37 -17.61 -5.52
CA GLU A 789 -20.57 -17.35 -6.31
C GLU A 789 -21.84 -17.41 -5.43
N GLY A 790 -22.68 -16.38 -5.51
CA GLY A 790 -23.85 -16.22 -4.65
C GLY A 790 -23.54 -15.68 -3.24
N GLY A 791 -22.27 -15.45 -2.89
CA GLY A 791 -21.86 -14.76 -1.66
C GLY A 791 -22.45 -15.34 -0.38
N LEU A 792 -22.90 -14.45 0.51
CA LEU A 792 -23.51 -14.83 1.79
C LEU A 792 -24.75 -15.70 1.62
N ASP A 793 -25.57 -15.45 0.61
CA ASP A 793 -26.82 -16.22 0.43
C ASP A 793 -26.51 -17.66 0.05
N HIS A 794 -25.53 -17.91 -0.82
CA HIS A 794 -25.04 -19.25 -1.09
C HIS A 794 -24.49 -19.93 0.17
N VAL A 795 -23.67 -19.24 0.94
CA VAL A 795 -23.13 -19.80 2.21
C VAL A 795 -24.26 -20.12 3.18
N ARG A 796 -25.30 -19.26 3.27
CA ARG A 796 -26.49 -19.53 4.09
C ARG A 796 -27.25 -20.76 3.60
N ASP A 797 -27.47 -20.88 2.30
CA ASP A 797 -28.15 -22.04 1.72
C ASP A 797 -27.42 -23.34 2.01
N VAL A 798 -26.11 -23.37 1.93
CA VAL A 798 -25.28 -24.55 2.23
C VAL A 798 -25.28 -24.84 3.74
N VAL A 799 -24.91 -23.85 4.56
CA VAL A 799 -24.63 -24.05 5.99
C VAL A 799 -25.88 -24.17 6.82
N VAL A 800 -26.92 -23.36 6.52
CA VAL A 800 -28.19 -23.35 7.29
C VAL A 800 -29.20 -24.31 6.70
N HIS A 801 -29.38 -24.31 5.36
CA HIS A 801 -30.45 -25.04 4.67
C HIS A 801 -29.98 -26.36 4.04
N ASP A 802 -28.68 -26.68 4.12
CA ASP A 802 -28.08 -27.92 3.58
C ASP A 802 -28.36 -28.16 2.09
N SER A 803 -28.39 -27.12 1.29
CA SER A 803 -28.75 -27.20 -0.12
C SER A 803 -27.86 -28.13 -0.96
N LEU A 804 -26.66 -28.43 -0.50
CA LEU A 804 -25.69 -29.33 -1.15
C LEU A 804 -25.62 -30.72 -0.48
N GLY A 805 -26.34 -30.97 0.61
CA GLY A 805 -26.28 -32.23 1.37
C GLY A 805 -24.91 -32.46 2.04
N LEU A 806 -24.21 -31.42 2.46
CA LEU A 806 -22.86 -31.50 3.00
C LEU A 806 -22.79 -31.34 4.53
N CYS A 807 -23.87 -30.97 5.18
CA CYS A 807 -23.84 -30.59 6.59
C CYS A 807 -23.39 -31.71 7.52
N ASP A 808 -23.82 -32.94 7.32
CA ASP A 808 -23.38 -34.08 8.11
C ASP A 808 -21.88 -34.34 7.97
N GLU A 809 -21.34 -34.18 6.77
CA GLU A 809 -19.90 -34.33 6.53
C GLU A 809 -19.08 -33.20 7.21
N LEU A 810 -19.55 -31.96 7.11
CA LEU A 810 -18.89 -30.81 7.75
C LEU A 810 -18.89 -30.95 9.28
N GLU A 811 -19.99 -31.38 9.85
CA GLU A 811 -20.11 -31.67 11.29
C GLU A 811 -19.18 -32.85 11.73
N ALA A 812 -19.11 -33.91 10.92
CA ALA A 812 -18.21 -35.03 11.19
C ALA A 812 -16.73 -34.64 11.15
N LEU A 813 -16.32 -33.79 10.22
CA LEU A 813 -14.96 -33.26 10.14
C LEU A 813 -14.61 -32.41 11.39
N MET A 814 -15.52 -31.55 11.84
CA MET A 814 -15.32 -30.78 13.08
C MET A 814 -15.30 -31.71 14.31
N ALA A 815 -16.18 -32.68 14.39
CA ALA A 815 -16.19 -33.64 15.51
C ALA A 815 -14.89 -34.44 15.59
N ALA A 816 -14.33 -34.84 14.44
CA ALA A 816 -13.03 -35.49 14.37
C ALA A 816 -11.93 -34.57 14.90
N HIS A 817 -11.91 -33.29 14.50
CA HIS A 817 -10.95 -32.29 15.00
C HIS A 817 -11.03 -32.15 16.52
N VAL A 818 -12.22 -31.95 17.07
CA VAL A 818 -12.44 -31.81 18.52
C VAL A 818 -11.99 -33.04 19.29
N THR A 819 -12.24 -34.23 18.78
CA THR A 819 -11.90 -35.50 19.45
C THR A 819 -10.38 -35.76 19.48
N HIS A 820 -9.67 -35.38 18.40
CA HIS A 820 -8.27 -35.71 18.25
C HIS A 820 -7.33 -34.56 18.65
N TYR A 821 -7.85 -33.42 19.12
CA TYR A 821 -7.01 -32.32 19.58
C TYR A 821 -6.04 -32.78 20.67
N ARG A 822 -4.77 -32.33 20.51
CA ARG A 822 -3.71 -32.45 21.52
C ARG A 822 -2.98 -31.12 21.61
N ASP A 823 -2.49 -30.77 22.80
CA ASP A 823 -1.67 -29.58 22.97
C ASP A 823 -0.26 -29.83 22.45
N GLU A 824 0.16 -29.06 21.47
CA GLU A 824 1.45 -29.21 20.79
C GLU A 824 2.65 -28.96 21.71
N TRP A 825 2.51 -28.08 22.71
CA TRP A 825 3.57 -27.87 23.70
C TRP A 825 3.77 -29.12 24.56
N ALA A 826 2.70 -29.69 25.08
CA ALA A 826 2.77 -30.91 25.90
C ALA A 826 3.30 -32.11 25.08
N GLU A 827 2.87 -32.27 23.82
CA GLU A 827 3.37 -33.33 22.94
C GLU A 827 4.87 -33.15 22.62
N THR A 828 5.30 -31.90 22.36
CA THR A 828 6.72 -31.62 22.08
C THR A 828 7.59 -31.88 23.33
N LEU A 829 7.13 -31.49 24.50
CA LEU A 829 7.86 -31.75 25.77
C LEU A 829 8.01 -33.24 26.09
N ALA A 830 7.10 -34.06 25.62
CA ALA A 830 7.13 -35.52 25.77
C ALA A 830 8.01 -36.24 24.74
N ASP A 831 8.50 -35.57 23.72
CA ASP A 831 9.24 -36.15 22.61
C ASP A 831 10.67 -35.61 22.50
N PRO A 832 11.69 -36.43 22.84
CA PRO A 832 13.09 -36.03 22.81
C PRO A 832 13.62 -35.64 21.44
N GLU A 833 13.07 -36.20 20.34
CA GLU A 833 13.49 -35.89 18.99
C GLU A 833 12.98 -34.47 18.59
N ARG A 834 11.76 -34.15 18.97
CA ARG A 834 11.21 -32.81 18.82
C ARG A 834 11.95 -31.77 19.62
N LEU A 835 12.33 -32.09 20.85
CA LEU A 835 13.08 -31.19 21.72
C LEU A 835 14.48 -30.89 21.20
N ALA A 836 15.13 -31.82 20.50
CA ALA A 836 16.48 -31.63 19.95
C ALA A 836 16.62 -30.48 18.97
N ARG A 837 15.51 -29.98 18.39
CA ARG A 837 15.51 -28.85 17.45
C ARG A 837 15.59 -27.47 18.13
N PHE A 838 15.31 -27.39 19.45
CA PHE A 838 15.27 -26.12 20.17
C PHE A 838 16.65 -25.68 20.66
N VAL A 839 17.56 -25.52 19.73
CA VAL A 839 18.94 -25.07 19.97
C VAL A 839 19.27 -23.92 19.01
N SER A 840 20.10 -22.98 19.48
CA SER A 840 20.56 -21.87 18.63
C SER A 840 21.53 -22.35 17.54
N PHE A 841 22.39 -23.30 17.87
CA PHE A 841 23.41 -23.84 16.98
C PHE A 841 23.50 -25.36 17.12
N VAL A 842 23.30 -26.08 16.01
CA VAL A 842 23.36 -27.57 15.99
C VAL A 842 24.72 -28.10 16.47
N ASN A 843 25.80 -27.41 16.09
CA ASN A 843 27.18 -27.82 16.47
C ASN A 843 27.61 -27.31 17.87
N ALA A 844 26.78 -26.52 18.53
CA ALA A 844 27.04 -25.95 19.84
C ALA A 844 25.70 -25.74 20.58
N PRO A 845 24.97 -26.82 20.92
CA PRO A 845 23.60 -26.74 21.44
C PRO A 845 23.46 -25.96 22.73
N ASP A 846 24.52 -25.96 23.57
CA ASP A 846 24.52 -25.25 24.86
C ASP A 846 24.86 -23.73 24.72
N VAL A 847 25.13 -23.24 23.53
CA VAL A 847 25.51 -21.85 23.30
C VAL A 847 24.30 -21.05 22.79
N PRO A 848 23.79 -20.08 23.56
CA PRO A 848 22.70 -19.23 23.09
C PRO A 848 23.19 -18.28 21.96
N ASP A 849 22.26 -17.87 21.08
CA ASP A 849 22.57 -16.93 20.02
C ASP A 849 22.96 -15.55 20.60
N PRO A 850 24.22 -15.09 20.43
CA PRO A 850 24.68 -13.81 20.96
C PRO A 850 24.12 -12.60 20.22
N SER A 851 23.48 -12.79 19.07
CA SER A 851 22.85 -11.71 18.29
C SER A 851 21.48 -11.32 18.85
N VAL A 852 20.81 -12.22 19.59
CA VAL A 852 19.53 -11.93 20.24
C VAL A 852 19.78 -11.16 21.54
N ARG A 853 19.73 -9.83 21.43
CA ARG A 853 20.02 -8.91 22.54
C ARG A 853 18.85 -8.01 22.87
N PHE A 854 18.83 -7.55 24.14
CA PHE A 854 17.78 -6.67 24.66
C PHE A 854 18.40 -5.50 25.44
N VAL A 855 17.68 -4.38 25.44
CA VAL A 855 18.00 -3.20 26.24
C VAL A 855 16.80 -2.83 27.11
N PRO A 856 17.01 -2.20 28.29
CA PRO A 856 15.91 -1.77 29.15
C PRO A 856 15.02 -0.74 28.47
N GLU A 857 13.70 -0.87 28.68
CA GLU A 857 12.69 0.10 28.27
C GLU A 857 11.45 0.03 29.17
N ARG A 858 11.06 1.14 29.80
CA ARG A 858 9.84 1.25 30.65
C ARG A 858 9.72 0.11 31.68
N ASP A 859 10.78 -0.10 32.46
CA ASP A 859 10.90 -1.19 33.45
C ASP A 859 10.74 -2.61 32.87
N GLN A 860 10.85 -2.76 31.55
CA GLN A 860 10.88 -4.02 30.83
C GLN A 860 12.07 -4.06 29.87
N VAL A 861 12.03 -4.91 28.85
CA VAL A 861 13.07 -5.03 27.84
C VAL A 861 12.50 -4.79 26.44
N LYS A 862 13.35 -4.32 25.51
CA LYS A 862 13.06 -4.30 24.08
C LYS A 862 14.22 -4.90 23.29
N PRO A 863 13.97 -5.35 22.04
CA PRO A 863 15.04 -5.78 21.16
C PRO A 863 16.09 -4.69 20.93
N ASP A 864 17.36 -5.04 21.03
CA ASP A 864 18.45 -4.21 20.52
C ASP A 864 18.56 -4.45 19.00
N LEU A 865 18.04 -3.51 18.22
CA LEU A 865 18.02 -3.61 16.75
C LEU A 865 19.28 -3.04 16.10
N THR A 866 20.24 -2.53 16.86
CA THR A 866 21.47 -1.94 16.32
C THR A 866 22.33 -2.94 15.53
N LEU A 867 22.16 -4.22 15.79
CA LEU A 867 22.86 -5.29 15.05
C LEU A 867 22.20 -5.68 13.74
N LEU A 868 20.95 -5.29 13.49
CA LEU A 868 20.26 -5.57 12.22
C LEU A 868 20.77 -4.69 11.06
N ALA A 869 21.54 -3.64 11.36
CA ALA A 869 22.27 -2.85 10.37
C ALA A 869 23.53 -3.55 9.80
N GLY A 870 23.74 -4.81 10.16
CA GLY A 870 24.96 -5.57 9.89
C GLY A 870 26.11 -5.18 10.85
N PRO A 871 26.97 -6.14 11.26
CA PRO A 871 28.15 -5.78 12.00
C PRO A 871 29.00 -4.92 11.07
N THR A 872 29.32 -3.71 11.50
CA THR A 872 30.55 -3.06 11.03
C THR A 872 31.68 -4.00 11.43
N LEU A 873 32.03 -4.93 10.55
CA LEU A 873 33.26 -5.71 10.73
C LEU A 873 34.36 -4.65 10.85
N PRO A 874 35.10 -4.58 11.96
CA PRO A 874 36.27 -3.74 11.99
C PRO A 874 37.18 -4.29 10.91
N VAL A 875 37.30 -3.54 9.81
CA VAL A 875 38.32 -3.81 8.79
C VAL A 875 39.63 -3.61 9.54
N ARG A 876 40.28 -4.67 9.98
CA ARG A 876 41.67 -4.63 10.34
C ARG A 876 42.41 -4.21 9.08
N THR A 877 42.73 -2.96 8.98
CA THR A 877 43.77 -2.52 8.07
C THR A 877 45.05 -3.30 8.48
N LEU A 878 45.47 -4.18 7.59
CA LEU A 878 46.80 -4.74 7.71
C LEU A 878 47.75 -3.52 7.76
N GLU A 879 48.46 -3.38 8.88
CA GLU A 879 49.49 -2.34 9.02
C GLU A 879 50.43 -2.45 7.84
N GLY A 880 50.45 -1.47 6.95
CA GLY A 880 51.45 -1.39 5.88
C GLY A 880 51.06 -0.77 4.57
N THR A 881 49.87 -0.18 4.39
CA THR A 881 49.61 0.63 3.21
C THR A 881 48.80 1.88 3.58
N SER A 882 49.52 2.97 3.73
CA SER A 882 48.97 4.32 3.68
C SER A 882 48.48 4.61 2.26
N VAL A 883 47.20 4.77 2.06
CA VAL A 883 46.63 5.69 1.07
C VAL A 883 45.46 6.39 1.77
#